data_428be6420dcb6f164a60ea005a8cd761
#
_entry.id   428be6420dcb6f164a60ea005a8cd761
#
_cell.length_a   1.000
_cell.length_b   1.000
_cell.length_c   1.000
_cell.angle_alpha   90.00
_cell.angle_beta   90.00
_cell.angle_gamma   90.00
#
_symmetry.space_group_name_H-M   'P 1'
#
loop_
_entity.id
_entity.type
_entity.pdbx_description
1 polymer ?
#
loop_
_entity_poly.entity_id
_entity_poly.type
_entity_poly.pdbx_seq_one_letter_code
_entity_poly.pdbx_strand_id
1 'polypeptide(L)'
;MNMHRFARQMWDFLPLKPATRHWLGGTLRRWWHKMAGPAQSQFKATESNQPLAGVPILRHGWRPGVRVVMVFGVIGWHFRIQRPQQLARQLAGADNSVLYVEPSFVDSQEPGYVLTRIQGDEDIWTVQLHLHTNPAIYYALPKPAMLAQMRLGMAALLADLQIEASVALLDHVFWSGLAFTLPNCVRVYDCMDHHEGFGGVSPELLQQEKRLIKHCDQVVVTSGWLKERVAQQRPNAGLIRNGCDFLYFSTPPEQVYRPKTEGKVIGYIGAIAEWFDVALVEKIAQRFADHQVLLIGADTVNAADKLKACTNVLFLGERPYRELTHYLYAFDVCLLPFVVNQLTLATNPVKVYEYLCAGLPVVCTDLPEISQFGSLVSPARSHDDFLLAIESCLIEPTDVALVQQRRAFAACQTWNHRARELGDCLTQIKWPKISLVVLTYNNWALSEACLNSVLNDSDYPGGLDLIVVDNASSDETATQLTAWAAKEPRMRVLLNETNLGFAAGNNVGMAMANGDYVVLLNNDTVVTRGWLLTLLRHLQADPMLGLVGPVTNNIGNEAKVDVRYASPLDMNAAARRFTLVHMGAELTLQTVAFFCVMFPRKVMQEVGLLDEAFGRGFFEDDDYCRRVEKAGYRIACADDVYVHHHLSASFDALKAEEKKILFETNKRHYESKWGSWTPHVYRTDARESSKITTVAFQ
;
A
#
# COMPACT_ATOMS: atom_id res chain seq x y z
N MET A 1 -43.09 -8.13 8.96
CA MET A 1 -42.94 -8.20 7.49
C MET A 1 -41.82 -7.27 7.11
N ASN A 2 -40.72 -7.82 6.61
CA ASN A 2 -39.41 -7.16 6.57
C ASN A 2 -39.37 -6.09 5.47
N MET A 3 -39.30 -4.82 5.84
CA MET A 3 -39.28 -3.65 4.93
C MET A 3 -38.16 -3.74 3.87
N HIS A 4 -37.10 -4.46 4.16
CA HIS A 4 -36.01 -4.81 3.21
C HIS A 4 -36.50 -5.62 1.99
N ARG A 5 -37.40 -6.56 2.20
CA ARG A 5 -37.96 -7.41 1.14
C ARG A 5 -38.91 -6.60 0.23
N PHE A 6 -39.67 -5.68 0.82
CA PHE A 6 -40.60 -4.82 0.10
C PHE A 6 -39.89 -3.75 -0.76
N ALA A 7 -38.85 -3.11 -0.21
CA ALA A 7 -38.07 -2.13 -0.95
C ALA A 7 -37.27 -2.78 -2.12
N ARG A 8 -36.80 -4.02 -1.97
CA ARG A 8 -36.12 -4.76 -3.02
C ARG A 8 -37.06 -5.21 -4.13
N GLN A 9 -38.30 -5.63 -3.80
CA GLN A 9 -39.32 -5.97 -4.78
C GLN A 9 -39.75 -4.74 -5.60
N MET A 10 -39.91 -3.57 -4.97
CA MET A 10 -40.23 -2.32 -5.68
C MET A 10 -39.13 -1.87 -6.62
N TRP A 11 -37.86 -2.12 -6.26
CA TRP A 11 -36.69 -1.76 -7.07
C TRP A 11 -36.58 -2.56 -8.38
N ASP A 12 -36.94 -3.84 -8.33
CA ASP A 12 -36.91 -4.75 -9.48
C ASP A 12 -38.01 -4.47 -10.50
N PHE A 13 -39.06 -3.75 -10.12
CA PHE A 13 -40.22 -3.41 -11.00
C PHE A 13 -40.08 -2.07 -11.73
N LEU A 14 -39.05 -1.25 -11.49
CA LEU A 14 -38.90 0.03 -12.17
C LEU A 14 -38.25 -0.13 -13.56
N PRO A 15 -38.88 0.33 -14.66
CA PRO A 15 -38.34 0.24 -16.02
C PRO A 15 -37.29 1.34 -16.26
N LEU A 16 -36.11 1.22 -15.66
CA LEU A 16 -35.06 2.23 -15.74
C LEU A 16 -33.80 1.66 -16.44
N LYS A 17 -33.16 2.49 -17.25
CA LYS A 17 -31.88 2.14 -17.91
C LYS A 17 -30.78 1.90 -16.86
N PRO A 18 -29.77 1.05 -17.12
CA PRO A 18 -28.73 0.67 -16.16
C PRO A 18 -28.00 1.85 -15.50
N ALA A 19 -27.66 2.88 -16.25
CA ALA A 19 -27.02 4.10 -15.72
C ALA A 19 -27.93 4.88 -14.74
N THR A 20 -29.25 4.92 -15.02
CA THR A 20 -30.24 5.60 -14.16
C THR A 20 -30.51 4.79 -12.89
N ARG A 21 -30.48 3.45 -12.94
CA ARG A 21 -30.55 2.58 -11.76
C ARG A 21 -29.34 2.78 -10.84
N HIS A 22 -28.16 2.97 -11.40
CA HIS A 22 -26.94 3.19 -10.61
C HIS A 22 -26.98 4.55 -9.87
N TRP A 23 -27.44 5.60 -10.54
CA TRP A 23 -27.60 6.93 -9.96
C TRP A 23 -28.67 6.98 -8.87
N LEU A 24 -29.84 6.38 -9.12
CA LEU A 24 -30.94 6.30 -8.15
C LEU A 24 -30.61 5.34 -6.98
N GLY A 25 -29.84 4.28 -7.21
CA GLY A 25 -29.37 3.37 -6.17
C GLY A 25 -28.47 4.07 -5.15
N GLY A 26 -27.59 4.95 -5.61
CA GLY A 26 -26.76 5.80 -4.75
C GLY A 26 -27.57 6.80 -3.94
N THR A 27 -28.64 7.33 -4.52
CA THR A 27 -29.53 8.32 -3.87
C THR A 27 -30.48 7.68 -2.84
N LEU A 28 -31.00 6.50 -3.12
CA LEU A 28 -31.85 5.73 -2.20
C LEU A 28 -31.04 5.09 -1.07
N ARG A 29 -29.80 4.65 -1.29
CA ARG A 29 -28.90 4.24 -0.21
C ARG A 29 -28.57 5.39 0.74
N ARG A 30 -28.38 6.61 0.23
CA ARG A 30 -28.20 7.83 1.04
C ARG A 30 -29.43 8.15 1.87
N TRP A 31 -30.65 7.98 1.31
CA TRP A 31 -31.93 8.20 2.02
C TRP A 31 -32.16 7.12 3.09
N TRP A 32 -31.80 5.85 2.80
CA TRP A 32 -31.89 4.72 3.74
C TRP A 32 -30.93 4.86 4.93
N HIS A 33 -29.67 5.28 4.69
CA HIS A 33 -28.74 5.56 5.79
C HIS A 33 -29.17 6.72 6.69
N LYS A 34 -29.97 7.66 6.17
CA LYS A 34 -30.57 8.71 6.97
C LYS A 34 -31.75 8.23 7.86
N MET A 35 -32.45 7.16 7.47
CA MET A 35 -33.60 6.63 8.20
C MET A 35 -33.29 5.46 9.13
N ALA A 36 -32.30 4.64 8.81
CA ALA A 36 -31.75 3.61 9.69
C ALA A 36 -30.59 4.23 10.48
N GLY A 37 -30.87 4.90 11.57
CA GLY A 37 -29.83 5.49 12.44
C GLY A 37 -28.82 4.42 12.88
N PRO A 38 -27.53 4.56 12.60
CA PRO A 38 -26.53 3.70 13.16
C PRO A 38 -26.30 4.12 14.60
N ALA A 39 -25.96 3.16 15.45
CA ALA A 39 -25.28 3.44 16.70
C ALA A 39 -23.89 4.02 16.35
N GLN A 40 -23.84 5.34 16.16
CA GLN A 40 -22.64 6.09 15.84
C GLN A 40 -21.87 6.34 17.13
N SER A 41 -20.78 5.63 17.36
CA SER A 41 -19.68 6.21 18.12
C SER A 41 -18.91 7.13 17.15
N GLN A 42 -19.27 8.40 17.10
CA GLN A 42 -18.48 9.43 16.43
C GLN A 42 -17.25 9.70 17.27
N PHE A 43 -16.11 9.25 16.81
CA PHE A 43 -14.84 9.67 17.37
C PHE A 43 -14.43 10.99 16.71
N LYS A 44 -14.58 12.09 17.45
CA LYS A 44 -13.88 13.34 17.12
C LYS A 44 -12.43 13.17 17.54
N ALA A 45 -11.48 13.61 16.73
CA ALA A 45 -10.10 13.78 17.15
C ALA A 45 -10.09 14.66 18.42
N THR A 46 -9.95 14.02 19.57
CA THR A 46 -9.87 14.72 20.86
C THR A 46 -8.40 15.00 21.15
N GLU A 47 -8.12 16.18 21.69
CA GLU A 47 -6.78 16.60 22.16
C GLU A 47 -6.22 15.72 23.30
N SER A 48 -6.87 14.63 23.68
CA SER A 48 -6.45 13.76 24.77
C SER A 48 -5.50 12.67 24.30
N ASN A 49 -4.35 12.56 24.91
CA ASN A 49 -3.35 11.50 24.74
C ASN A 49 -3.81 10.12 25.30
N GLN A 50 -5.08 9.94 25.65
CA GLN A 50 -5.57 8.65 26.15
C GLN A 50 -6.11 7.82 24.97
N PRO A 51 -5.75 6.52 24.88
CA PRO A 51 -6.31 5.63 23.87
C PRO A 51 -7.82 5.57 24.03
N LEU A 52 -8.53 5.62 22.91
CA LEU A 52 -9.98 5.45 22.88
C LEU A 52 -10.33 4.09 23.48
N ALA A 53 -11.24 4.04 24.43
CA ALA A 53 -11.61 2.80 25.11
C ALA A 53 -12.09 1.75 24.10
N GLY A 54 -11.42 0.58 24.06
CA GLY A 54 -11.72 -0.53 23.16
C GLY A 54 -11.09 -0.46 21.76
N VAL A 55 -10.29 0.57 21.47
CA VAL A 55 -9.50 0.64 20.22
C VAL A 55 -8.08 0.14 20.51
N PRO A 56 -7.55 -0.81 19.72
CA PRO A 56 -6.21 -1.33 19.96
C PRO A 56 -5.15 -0.29 19.63
N ILE A 57 -4.08 -0.26 20.39
CA ILE A 57 -2.87 0.48 20.05
C ILE A 57 -1.99 -0.44 19.21
N LEU A 58 -1.83 -0.11 17.94
CA LEU A 58 -1.09 -0.93 16.98
C LEU A 58 0.34 -0.39 16.78
N ARG A 59 1.13 -0.33 17.86
CA ARG A 59 2.53 0.11 17.84
C ARG A 59 3.42 -0.96 17.23
N HIS A 60 3.57 -0.95 15.92
CA HIS A 60 4.46 -1.87 15.24
C HIS A 60 5.44 -1.12 14.33
N GLY A 61 6.72 -1.27 14.65
CA GLY A 61 7.82 -0.93 13.74
C GLY A 61 8.13 -2.08 12.78
N TRP A 62 9.13 -1.89 11.89
CA TRP A 62 9.64 -2.95 11.00
C TRP A 62 10.46 -3.98 11.80
N ARG A 63 9.81 -4.68 12.70
CA ARG A 63 10.41 -5.80 13.44
C ARG A 63 9.99 -7.12 12.81
N PRO A 64 10.85 -8.14 12.76
CA PRO A 64 10.46 -9.46 12.33
C PRO A 64 9.23 -9.94 13.11
N GLY A 65 8.17 -10.29 12.41
CA GLY A 65 7.01 -10.97 12.97
C GLY A 65 5.80 -10.11 13.31
N VAL A 66 5.89 -8.77 13.46
CA VAL A 66 4.73 -7.95 13.87
C VAL A 66 4.47 -6.82 12.89
N ARG A 67 3.29 -6.77 12.28
CA ARG A 67 2.95 -5.79 11.23
C ARG A 67 1.52 -5.32 11.31
N VAL A 68 1.30 -4.06 10.96
CA VAL A 68 -0.03 -3.57 10.60
C VAL A 68 -0.17 -3.67 9.08
N VAL A 69 -1.13 -4.46 8.62
CA VAL A 69 -1.44 -4.61 7.19
C VAL A 69 -2.70 -3.83 6.89
N MET A 70 -2.58 -2.82 6.03
CA MET A 70 -3.72 -2.05 5.52
C MET A 70 -4.09 -2.60 4.15
N VAL A 71 -5.23 -3.27 4.04
CA VAL A 71 -5.77 -3.77 2.76
C VAL A 71 -6.68 -2.70 2.19
N PHE A 72 -6.27 -2.07 1.10
CA PHE A 72 -7.07 -1.07 0.39
C PHE A 72 -7.99 -1.77 -0.60
N GLY A 73 -9.16 -2.13 -0.10
CA GLY A 73 -10.10 -3.02 -0.78
C GLY A 73 -10.74 -2.40 -2.02
N VAL A 74 -11.00 -3.24 -3.01
CA VAL A 74 -11.78 -2.90 -4.20
C VAL A 74 -13.25 -3.27 -4.03
N ILE A 75 -13.56 -4.13 -3.07
CA ILE A 75 -14.90 -4.63 -2.76
C ILE A 75 -15.18 -4.46 -1.27
N GLY A 76 -16.43 -4.13 -0.89
CA GLY A 76 -16.83 -3.98 0.50
C GLY A 76 -16.77 -5.31 1.26
N TRP A 77 -16.34 -5.29 2.53
CA TRP A 77 -16.14 -6.47 3.36
C TRP A 77 -17.36 -7.40 3.42
N HIS A 78 -18.53 -6.83 3.55
CA HIS A 78 -19.79 -7.57 3.70
C HIS A 78 -20.56 -7.82 2.39
N PHE A 79 -20.01 -7.38 1.24
CA PHE A 79 -20.74 -7.50 -0.04
C PHE A 79 -20.60 -8.90 -0.62
N ARG A 80 -19.40 -9.36 -0.89
CA ARG A 80 -19.06 -10.70 -1.41
C ARG A 80 -17.71 -11.10 -0.87
N ILE A 81 -17.56 -12.36 -0.49
CA ILE A 81 -16.26 -12.88 -0.06
C ILE A 81 -15.46 -13.24 -1.31
N GLN A 82 -14.38 -12.52 -1.55
CA GLN A 82 -13.46 -12.71 -2.67
C GLN A 82 -12.00 -12.67 -2.18
N ARG A 83 -11.04 -12.62 -3.11
CA ARG A 83 -9.59 -12.59 -2.81
C ARG A 83 -9.21 -11.56 -1.74
N PRO A 84 -9.66 -10.27 -1.79
CA PRO A 84 -9.27 -9.29 -0.79
C PRO A 84 -9.61 -9.71 0.65
N GLN A 85 -10.84 -10.12 0.90
CA GLN A 85 -11.29 -10.55 2.24
C GLN A 85 -10.62 -11.87 2.65
N GLN A 86 -10.44 -12.79 1.71
CA GLN A 86 -9.80 -14.08 1.97
C GLN A 86 -8.33 -13.89 2.37
N LEU A 87 -7.58 -13.07 1.61
CA LEU A 87 -6.19 -12.75 1.97
C LEU A 87 -6.12 -11.99 3.30
N ALA A 88 -6.99 -11.00 3.52
CA ALA A 88 -7.05 -10.25 4.77
C ALA A 88 -7.21 -11.18 5.99
N ARG A 89 -8.09 -12.19 5.91
CA ARG A 89 -8.28 -13.19 6.96
C ARG A 89 -7.06 -14.05 7.22
N GLN A 90 -6.33 -14.42 6.17
CA GLN A 90 -5.13 -15.23 6.32
C GLN A 90 -3.91 -14.43 6.79
N LEU A 91 -3.91 -13.11 6.53
CA LEU A 91 -2.86 -12.20 6.99
C LEU A 91 -3.06 -11.79 8.45
N ALA A 92 -4.29 -11.81 8.96
CA ALA A 92 -4.60 -11.52 10.35
C ALA A 92 -4.15 -12.66 11.27
N GLY A 93 -3.67 -12.32 12.47
CA GLY A 93 -3.25 -13.31 13.47
C GLY A 93 -2.35 -12.72 14.53
N ALA A 94 -1.70 -13.56 15.32
CA ALA A 94 -0.91 -13.17 16.48
C ALA A 94 0.17 -12.11 16.18
N ASP A 95 0.71 -12.13 14.96
CA ASP A 95 1.80 -11.24 14.53
C ASP A 95 1.34 -10.09 13.63
N ASN A 96 0.09 -10.09 13.17
CA ASN A 96 -0.42 -9.05 12.25
C ASN A 96 -1.82 -8.61 12.63
N SER A 97 -2.04 -7.30 12.67
CA SER A 97 -3.36 -6.70 12.69
C SER A 97 -3.73 -6.19 11.30
N VAL A 98 -4.96 -6.42 10.86
CA VAL A 98 -5.44 -6.03 9.53
C VAL A 98 -6.45 -4.90 9.62
N LEU A 99 -6.20 -3.82 8.90
CA LEU A 99 -7.14 -2.73 8.66
C LEU A 99 -7.63 -2.83 7.22
N TYR A 100 -8.86 -3.24 7.02
CA TYR A 100 -9.48 -3.32 5.70
C TYR A 100 -10.13 -1.98 5.36
N VAL A 101 -9.49 -1.21 4.49
CA VAL A 101 -9.99 0.09 4.04
C VAL A 101 -11.08 -0.15 3.00
N GLU A 102 -12.30 0.19 3.37
CA GLU A 102 -13.51 -0.04 2.58
C GLU A 102 -13.58 0.85 1.33
N PRO A 103 -14.06 0.33 0.20
CA PRO A 103 -14.32 1.13 -1.00
C PRO A 103 -15.59 1.99 -0.90
N SER A 104 -16.26 1.95 0.23
CA SER A 104 -17.40 2.78 0.58
C SER A 104 -17.00 3.84 1.59
N PHE A 105 -17.59 5.02 1.49
CA PHE A 105 -17.24 6.19 2.28
C PHE A 105 -18.42 6.67 3.12
N VAL A 106 -18.11 7.26 4.28
CA VAL A 106 -19.11 7.96 5.09
C VAL A 106 -19.32 9.36 4.51
N ASP A 107 -20.57 9.76 4.22
CA ASP A 107 -20.87 11.10 3.70
C ASP A 107 -20.64 12.16 4.80
N SER A 108 -19.53 12.88 4.68
CA SER A 108 -19.14 13.94 5.60
C SER A 108 -18.26 14.98 4.89
N GLN A 109 -18.42 16.25 5.25
CA GLN A 109 -17.52 17.31 4.80
C GLN A 109 -16.24 17.36 5.61
N GLU A 110 -16.32 16.93 6.88
CA GLU A 110 -15.16 16.88 7.77
C GLU A 110 -14.34 15.61 7.51
N PRO A 111 -13.00 15.73 7.41
CA PRO A 111 -12.10 14.57 7.36
C PRO A 111 -12.28 13.67 8.59
N GLY A 112 -12.16 12.37 8.39
CA GLY A 112 -12.28 11.42 9.49
C GLY A 112 -12.42 9.99 8.98
N TYR A 113 -12.73 9.09 9.90
CA TYR A 113 -12.92 7.68 9.62
C TYR A 113 -13.93 7.04 10.59
N VAL A 114 -14.46 5.90 10.19
CA VAL A 114 -15.19 4.98 11.08
C VAL A 114 -14.43 3.67 11.11
N LEU A 115 -14.13 3.19 12.34
CA LEU A 115 -13.46 1.92 12.58
C LEU A 115 -14.46 0.93 13.16
N THR A 116 -14.58 -0.26 12.55
CA THR A 116 -15.51 -1.30 12.99
C THR A 116 -14.77 -2.62 13.10
N ARG A 117 -14.83 -3.27 14.28
CA ARG A 117 -14.26 -4.62 14.48
C ARG A 117 -15.12 -5.66 13.78
N ILE A 118 -14.50 -6.62 13.10
CA ILE A 118 -15.22 -7.73 12.48
C ILE A 118 -15.52 -8.81 13.53
N GLN A 119 -16.80 -9.19 13.64
CA GLN A 119 -17.21 -10.26 14.55
C GLN A 119 -16.69 -11.61 14.07
N GLY A 120 -16.00 -12.31 14.95
CA GLY A 120 -15.43 -13.66 14.67
C GLY A 120 -14.01 -13.64 14.08
N ASP A 121 -13.48 -12.42 13.76
CA ASP A 121 -12.11 -12.22 13.28
C ASP A 121 -11.45 -11.17 14.19
N GLU A 122 -10.79 -11.59 15.28
CA GLU A 122 -10.36 -10.70 16.37
C GLU A 122 -9.35 -9.63 15.95
N ASP A 123 -8.54 -9.89 14.91
CA ASP A 123 -7.44 -9.04 14.46
C ASP A 123 -7.76 -8.29 13.17
N ILE A 124 -9.04 -8.18 12.80
CA ILE A 124 -9.50 -7.47 11.61
C ILE A 124 -10.48 -6.35 11.97
N TRP A 125 -10.20 -5.16 11.43
CA TRP A 125 -11.09 -4.00 11.50
C TRP A 125 -11.37 -3.48 10.10
N THR A 126 -12.60 -3.05 9.83
CA THR A 126 -12.91 -2.26 8.63
C THR A 126 -12.77 -0.78 8.92
N VAL A 127 -12.23 -0.05 7.95
CA VAL A 127 -12.03 1.40 7.99
C VAL A 127 -12.84 2.03 6.86
N GLN A 128 -13.80 2.88 7.18
CA GLN A 128 -14.49 3.72 6.21
C GLN A 128 -14.02 5.16 6.37
N LEU A 129 -13.40 5.72 5.34
CA LEU A 129 -12.98 7.13 5.34
C LEU A 129 -14.19 8.04 5.08
N HIS A 130 -14.11 9.27 5.61
CA HIS A 130 -15.10 10.30 5.35
C HIS A 130 -14.84 10.96 4.01
N LEU A 131 -15.87 11.06 3.16
CA LEU A 131 -15.85 11.84 1.92
C LEU A 131 -17.23 12.47 1.68
N HIS A 132 -17.24 13.73 1.24
CA HIS A 132 -18.50 14.41 0.90
C HIS A 132 -19.21 13.80 -0.31
N THR A 133 -18.46 13.17 -1.24
CA THR A 133 -19.02 12.52 -2.44
C THR A 133 -18.50 11.11 -2.55
N ASN A 134 -19.35 10.18 -2.99
CA ASN A 134 -18.95 8.78 -3.18
C ASN A 134 -18.37 8.60 -4.60
N PRO A 135 -17.06 8.33 -4.75
CA PRO A 135 -16.42 8.16 -6.06
C PRO A 135 -16.76 6.83 -6.71
N ALA A 136 -16.67 6.79 -8.04
CA ALA A 136 -16.76 5.57 -8.82
C ALA A 136 -15.36 4.92 -8.91
N ILE A 137 -14.98 4.16 -7.90
CA ILE A 137 -13.63 3.61 -7.69
C ILE A 137 -13.09 2.87 -8.92
N TYR A 138 -13.92 2.05 -9.57
CA TYR A 138 -13.49 1.21 -10.70
C TYR A 138 -13.12 1.99 -11.97
N TYR A 139 -13.59 3.23 -12.12
CA TYR A 139 -13.56 3.92 -13.42
C TYR A 139 -12.67 5.16 -13.43
N ALA A 140 -12.42 5.77 -12.29
CA ALA A 140 -11.68 7.03 -12.22
C ALA A 140 -10.85 7.17 -10.95
N LEU A 141 -9.80 7.98 -11.01
CA LEU A 141 -8.99 8.37 -9.85
C LEU A 141 -9.75 9.37 -8.95
N PRO A 142 -9.40 9.44 -7.66
CA PRO A 142 -9.93 10.47 -6.78
C PRO A 142 -9.48 11.87 -7.24
N LYS A 143 -10.40 12.83 -7.17
CA LYS A 143 -10.05 14.24 -7.42
C LYS A 143 -9.10 14.75 -6.31
N PRO A 144 -8.28 15.79 -6.58
CA PRO A 144 -7.31 16.31 -5.60
C PRO A 144 -7.93 16.66 -4.23
N ALA A 145 -9.11 17.30 -4.20
CA ALA A 145 -9.81 17.62 -2.95
C ALA A 145 -10.26 16.37 -2.17
N MET A 146 -10.70 15.32 -2.88
CA MET A 146 -11.07 14.04 -2.26
C MET A 146 -9.83 13.35 -1.69
N LEU A 147 -8.72 13.35 -2.43
CA LEU A 147 -7.45 12.79 -1.97
C LEU A 147 -6.94 13.53 -0.72
N ALA A 148 -7.06 14.86 -0.68
CA ALA A 148 -6.69 15.65 0.49
C ALA A 148 -7.55 15.29 1.72
N GLN A 149 -8.86 15.12 1.54
CA GLN A 149 -9.77 14.73 2.62
C GLN A 149 -9.46 13.30 3.10
N MET A 150 -9.20 12.34 2.19
CA MET A 150 -8.79 10.98 2.54
C MET A 150 -7.46 10.95 3.31
N ARG A 151 -6.49 11.78 2.91
CA ARG A 151 -5.20 11.90 3.63
C ARG A 151 -5.39 12.34 5.07
N LEU A 152 -6.20 13.36 5.32
CA LEU A 152 -6.48 13.82 6.68
C LEU A 152 -7.23 12.78 7.51
N GLY A 153 -8.18 12.05 6.93
CA GLY A 153 -8.85 10.94 7.60
C GLY A 153 -7.89 9.79 7.95
N MET A 154 -6.98 9.46 7.03
CA MET A 154 -5.93 8.47 7.27
C MET A 154 -4.91 8.95 8.30
N ALA A 155 -4.55 10.24 8.29
CA ALA A 155 -3.67 10.83 9.31
C ALA A 155 -4.25 10.69 10.72
N ALA A 156 -5.56 10.96 10.88
CA ALA A 156 -6.26 10.76 12.13
C ALA A 156 -6.23 9.29 12.57
N LEU A 157 -6.53 8.35 11.66
CA LEU A 157 -6.47 6.91 11.94
C LEU A 157 -5.09 6.47 12.41
N LEU A 158 -4.04 6.86 11.68
CA LEU A 158 -2.65 6.50 12.02
C LEU A 158 -2.21 7.09 13.37
N ALA A 159 -2.68 8.30 13.70
CA ALA A 159 -2.39 8.95 14.98
C ALA A 159 -3.11 8.24 16.14
N ASP A 160 -4.41 8.01 16.01
CA ASP A 160 -5.26 7.42 17.06
C ASP A 160 -4.84 5.98 17.38
N LEU A 161 -4.54 5.17 16.36
CA LEU A 161 -4.06 3.80 16.52
C LEU A 161 -2.55 3.71 16.80
N GLN A 162 -1.82 4.83 16.78
CA GLN A 162 -0.37 4.92 16.96
C GLN A 162 0.42 4.00 16.00
N ILE A 163 -0.02 3.89 14.75
CA ILE A 163 0.64 3.07 13.73
C ILE A 163 1.90 3.77 13.24
N GLU A 164 3.05 3.23 13.53
CA GLU A 164 4.36 3.81 13.18
C GLU A 164 4.96 3.24 11.90
N ALA A 165 4.58 2.00 11.54
CA ALA A 165 4.98 1.35 10.30
C ALA A 165 3.86 0.43 9.81
N SER A 166 3.75 0.26 8.49
CA SER A 166 2.67 -0.54 7.90
C SER A 166 3.03 -1.16 6.55
N VAL A 167 2.26 -2.17 6.16
CA VAL A 167 2.22 -2.69 4.79
C VAL A 167 0.89 -2.27 4.17
N ALA A 168 0.92 -1.59 3.03
CA ALA A 168 -0.28 -1.27 2.25
C ALA A 168 -0.41 -2.29 1.11
N LEU A 169 -1.43 -3.14 1.17
CA LEU A 169 -1.84 -4.02 0.09
C LEU A 169 -2.94 -3.33 -0.72
N LEU A 170 -2.64 -2.99 -1.97
CA LEU A 170 -3.49 -2.19 -2.84
C LEU A 170 -4.19 -3.12 -3.83
N ASP A 171 -5.48 -3.29 -3.68
CA ASP A 171 -6.30 -4.13 -4.58
C ASP A 171 -6.79 -3.37 -5.81
N HIS A 172 -6.64 -2.05 -5.84
CA HIS A 172 -7.06 -1.20 -6.95
C HIS A 172 -6.23 0.09 -7.06
N VAL A 173 -6.03 0.53 -8.31
CA VAL A 173 -5.27 1.75 -8.67
C VAL A 173 -5.79 3.03 -8.01
N PHE A 174 -7.10 3.12 -7.75
CA PHE A 174 -7.76 4.26 -7.08
C PHE A 174 -7.01 4.71 -5.82
N TRP A 175 -6.50 3.77 -5.04
CA TRP A 175 -5.84 4.01 -3.77
C TRP A 175 -4.41 4.49 -3.87
N SER A 176 -3.81 4.43 -5.06
CA SER A 176 -2.38 4.72 -5.26
C SER A 176 -1.99 6.10 -4.74
N GLY A 177 -2.77 7.14 -5.05
CA GLY A 177 -2.50 8.51 -4.60
C GLY A 177 -2.46 8.67 -3.08
N LEU A 178 -3.28 7.91 -2.34
CA LEU A 178 -3.26 7.88 -0.88
C LEU A 178 -2.08 7.05 -0.36
N ALA A 179 -1.90 5.85 -0.87
CA ALA A 179 -0.87 4.92 -0.42
C ALA A 179 0.55 5.47 -0.61
N PHE A 180 0.78 6.25 -1.67
CA PHE A 180 2.08 6.88 -1.92
C PHE A 180 2.43 7.99 -0.93
N THR A 181 1.46 8.51 -0.18
CA THR A 181 1.71 9.50 0.87
C THR A 181 1.89 8.91 2.26
N LEU A 182 1.60 7.61 2.46
CA LEU A 182 1.73 6.97 3.77
C LEU A 182 3.19 6.93 4.23
N PRO A 183 3.50 7.47 5.42
CA PRO A 183 4.85 7.46 5.97
C PRO A 183 5.23 6.05 6.44
N ASN A 184 6.50 5.71 6.35
CA ASN A 184 7.06 4.44 6.81
C ASN A 184 6.23 3.21 6.39
N CYS A 185 5.85 3.17 5.09
CA CYS A 185 4.93 2.17 4.55
C CYS A 185 5.58 1.37 3.42
N VAL A 186 5.47 0.04 3.48
CA VAL A 186 5.76 -0.87 2.36
C VAL A 186 4.52 -1.00 1.49
N ARG A 187 4.65 -0.81 0.20
CA ARG A 187 3.55 -0.71 -0.76
C ARG A 187 3.55 -1.91 -1.69
N VAL A 188 2.46 -2.66 -1.68
CA VAL A 188 2.26 -3.85 -2.51
C VAL A 188 1.05 -3.63 -3.39
N TYR A 189 1.20 -3.80 -4.69
CA TYR A 189 0.07 -3.78 -5.61
C TYR A 189 -0.33 -5.21 -5.93
N ASP A 190 -1.56 -5.61 -5.58
CA ASP A 190 -2.19 -6.86 -5.96
C ASP A 190 -2.98 -6.66 -7.27
N CYS A 191 -2.30 -6.85 -8.39
CA CYS A 191 -2.87 -6.71 -9.73
C CYS A 191 -3.73 -7.94 -10.04
N MET A 192 -5.02 -7.85 -9.70
CA MET A 192 -5.96 -8.98 -9.82
C MET A 192 -6.60 -9.09 -11.18
N ASP A 193 -6.74 -7.97 -11.90
CA ASP A 193 -7.52 -7.86 -13.13
C ASP A 193 -6.79 -7.06 -14.18
N HIS A 194 -7.22 -7.24 -15.44
CA HIS A 194 -6.79 -6.45 -16.57
C HIS A 194 -7.71 -5.22 -16.74
N HIS A 195 -7.33 -4.08 -16.16
CA HIS A 195 -8.18 -2.87 -16.16
C HIS A 195 -8.54 -2.36 -17.56
N GLU A 196 -7.64 -2.47 -18.55
CA GLU A 196 -7.96 -2.10 -19.94
C GLU A 196 -9.07 -2.98 -20.55
N GLY A 197 -9.31 -4.17 -20.01
CA GLY A 197 -10.37 -5.08 -20.46
C GLY A 197 -11.77 -4.69 -19.99
N PHE A 198 -11.89 -3.78 -19.02
CA PHE A 198 -13.18 -3.28 -18.55
C PHE A 198 -13.60 -2.05 -19.36
N GLY A 199 -14.87 -2.02 -19.79
CA GLY A 199 -15.44 -0.86 -20.44
C GLY A 199 -15.56 0.36 -19.52
N GLY A 200 -15.20 1.55 -20.00
CA GLY A 200 -15.43 2.81 -19.29
C GLY A 200 -14.37 3.22 -18.27
N VAL A 201 -13.24 2.54 -18.21
CA VAL A 201 -12.08 2.93 -17.38
C VAL A 201 -11.41 4.15 -17.97
N SER A 202 -11.10 5.17 -17.15
CA SER A 202 -10.48 6.40 -17.63
C SER A 202 -9.02 6.19 -18.07
N PRO A 203 -8.54 6.90 -19.12
CA PRO A 203 -7.13 6.85 -19.52
C PRO A 203 -6.15 7.22 -18.41
N GLU A 204 -6.55 8.17 -17.53
CA GLU A 204 -5.76 8.62 -16.41
C GLU A 204 -5.54 7.49 -15.39
N LEU A 205 -6.58 6.67 -15.15
CA LEU A 205 -6.47 5.50 -14.26
C LEU A 205 -5.48 4.48 -14.85
N LEU A 206 -5.55 4.19 -16.14
CA LEU A 206 -4.63 3.27 -16.81
C LEU A 206 -3.18 3.79 -16.81
N GLN A 207 -3.00 5.10 -16.97
CA GLN A 207 -1.67 5.71 -16.85
C GLN A 207 -1.14 5.62 -15.42
N GLN A 208 -2.01 5.82 -14.43
CA GLN A 208 -1.65 5.71 -13.02
C GLN A 208 -1.33 4.26 -12.63
N GLU A 209 -1.99 3.27 -13.23
CA GLU A 209 -1.64 1.86 -13.03
C GLU A 209 -0.20 1.56 -13.47
N LYS A 210 0.22 2.07 -14.63
CA LYS A 210 1.60 1.93 -15.10
C LYS A 210 2.61 2.54 -14.12
N ARG A 211 2.27 3.70 -13.55
CA ARG A 211 3.09 4.33 -12.50
C ARG A 211 3.10 3.49 -11.22
N LEU A 212 1.94 2.97 -10.81
CA LEU A 212 1.82 2.12 -9.63
C LEU A 212 2.68 0.86 -9.78
N ILE A 213 2.61 0.16 -10.89
CA ILE A 213 3.43 -1.02 -11.22
C ILE A 213 4.93 -0.68 -11.12
N LYS A 214 5.34 0.46 -11.66
CA LYS A 214 6.74 0.89 -11.67
C LYS A 214 7.28 1.24 -10.28
N HIS A 215 6.48 1.91 -9.44
CA HIS A 215 6.94 2.56 -8.21
C HIS A 215 6.50 1.87 -6.89
N CYS A 216 5.64 0.85 -6.93
CA CYS A 216 5.39 0.01 -5.77
C CYS A 216 6.65 -0.76 -5.35
N ASP A 217 6.75 -1.11 -4.07
CA ASP A 217 7.86 -1.90 -3.56
C ASP A 217 7.80 -3.33 -4.07
N GLN A 218 6.57 -3.89 -4.13
CA GLN A 218 6.31 -5.18 -4.73
C GLN A 218 5.02 -5.12 -5.56
N VAL A 219 4.99 -5.87 -6.65
CA VAL A 219 3.81 -6.13 -7.46
C VAL A 219 3.57 -7.62 -7.49
N VAL A 220 2.35 -8.04 -7.21
CA VAL A 220 1.91 -9.42 -7.37
C VAL A 220 0.75 -9.46 -8.36
N VAL A 221 0.65 -10.55 -9.10
CA VAL A 221 -0.36 -10.74 -10.14
C VAL A 221 -1.04 -12.10 -9.97
N THR A 222 -2.28 -12.20 -10.42
CA THR A 222 -3.09 -13.42 -10.23
C THR A 222 -2.96 -14.45 -11.33
N SER A 223 -2.40 -14.09 -12.50
CA SER A 223 -2.29 -15.00 -13.65
C SER A 223 -0.96 -14.86 -14.38
N GLY A 224 -0.58 -15.92 -15.10
CA GLY A 224 0.59 -15.93 -15.98
C GLY A 224 0.48 -14.86 -17.07
N TRP A 225 -0.71 -14.67 -17.63
CA TRP A 225 -0.97 -13.63 -18.62
C TRP A 225 -0.71 -12.21 -18.07
N LEU A 226 -1.20 -11.91 -16.86
CA LEU A 226 -0.90 -10.62 -16.19
C LEU A 226 0.59 -10.50 -15.88
N LYS A 227 1.26 -11.61 -15.49
CA LYS A 227 2.69 -11.60 -15.23
C LYS A 227 3.51 -11.20 -16.45
N GLU A 228 3.22 -11.78 -17.62
CA GLU A 228 3.90 -11.44 -18.87
C GLU A 228 3.70 -9.97 -19.25
N ARG A 229 2.48 -9.44 -19.06
CA ARG A 229 2.16 -8.04 -19.33
C ARG A 229 2.87 -7.09 -18.35
N VAL A 230 2.86 -7.38 -17.07
CA VAL A 230 3.51 -6.58 -16.04
C VAL A 230 5.03 -6.66 -16.14
N ALA A 231 5.59 -7.81 -16.57
CA ALA A 231 7.03 -8.05 -16.69
C ALA A 231 7.76 -7.04 -17.57
N GLN A 232 7.09 -6.43 -18.55
CA GLN A 232 7.66 -5.36 -19.38
C GLN A 232 8.13 -4.15 -18.56
N GLN A 233 7.48 -3.86 -17.43
CA GLN A 233 7.80 -2.76 -16.53
C GLN A 233 8.38 -3.25 -15.19
N ARG A 234 8.00 -4.44 -14.75
CA ARG A 234 8.37 -5.06 -13.47
C ARG A 234 8.70 -6.55 -13.64
N PRO A 235 9.90 -6.90 -14.11
CA PRO A 235 10.29 -8.30 -14.39
C PRO A 235 10.20 -9.23 -13.17
N ASN A 236 10.34 -8.68 -11.96
CA ASN A 236 10.31 -9.40 -10.69
C ASN A 236 8.91 -9.43 -10.02
N ALA A 237 7.84 -9.19 -10.77
CA ALA A 237 6.48 -9.33 -10.24
C ALA A 237 6.22 -10.77 -9.77
N GLY A 238 5.64 -10.92 -8.57
CA GLY A 238 5.27 -12.21 -8.00
C GLY A 238 4.00 -12.77 -8.66
N LEU A 239 3.97 -14.07 -8.94
CA LEU A 239 2.73 -14.74 -9.39
C LEU A 239 2.08 -15.40 -8.16
N ILE A 240 0.97 -14.86 -7.71
CA ILE A 240 0.19 -15.36 -6.59
C ILE A 240 -1.25 -15.59 -7.08
N ARG A 241 -1.53 -16.79 -7.51
CA ARG A 241 -2.84 -17.19 -8.02
C ARG A 241 -3.93 -17.07 -6.97
N ASN A 242 -5.17 -17.21 -7.37
CA ASN A 242 -6.28 -17.37 -6.44
C ASN A 242 -6.19 -18.70 -5.69
N GLY A 243 -6.97 -18.83 -4.63
CA GLY A 243 -7.03 -19.99 -3.79
C GLY A 243 -8.47 -20.37 -3.46
N CYS A 244 -8.63 -21.32 -2.55
CA CYS A 244 -9.92 -21.75 -2.05
C CYS A 244 -9.95 -21.86 -0.52
N ASP A 245 -11.14 -21.80 0.04
CA ASP A 245 -11.42 -22.26 1.41
C ASP A 245 -11.64 -23.77 1.36
N PHE A 246 -10.52 -24.52 1.39
CA PHE A 246 -10.56 -25.96 1.21
C PHE A 246 -11.44 -26.64 2.26
N LEU A 247 -11.31 -26.29 3.52
CA LEU A 247 -12.07 -26.92 4.60
C LEU A 247 -13.58 -26.74 4.38
N TYR A 248 -13.99 -25.56 4.03
CA TYR A 248 -15.39 -25.24 3.79
C TYR A 248 -15.96 -25.98 2.57
N PHE A 249 -15.30 -25.91 1.41
CA PHE A 249 -15.80 -26.50 0.17
C PHE A 249 -15.58 -28.03 0.07
N SER A 250 -14.66 -28.63 0.82
CA SER A 250 -14.44 -30.06 0.85
C SER A 250 -15.36 -30.83 1.83
N THR A 251 -16.06 -30.09 2.70
CA THR A 251 -16.98 -30.66 3.69
C THR A 251 -18.40 -30.69 3.11
N PRO A 252 -19.01 -31.87 2.94
CA PRO A 252 -20.40 -31.96 2.51
C PRO A 252 -21.33 -31.27 3.51
N PRO A 253 -22.31 -30.47 3.04
CA PRO A 253 -23.29 -29.83 3.92
C PRO A 253 -24.30 -30.85 4.47
N GLU A 254 -24.94 -30.54 5.60
CA GLU A 254 -26.00 -31.38 6.19
C GLU A 254 -27.19 -31.55 5.23
N GLN A 255 -27.49 -30.56 4.45
CA GLN A 255 -28.58 -30.55 3.47
C GLN A 255 -28.03 -30.17 2.09
N VAL A 256 -28.37 -30.98 1.09
CA VAL A 256 -28.04 -30.76 -0.32
C VAL A 256 -29.30 -30.38 -1.07
N TYR A 257 -29.17 -29.41 -1.97
CA TYR A 257 -30.25 -29.01 -2.86
C TYR A 257 -30.78 -30.23 -3.64
N ARG A 258 -32.09 -30.38 -3.72
CA ARG A 258 -32.73 -31.43 -4.50
C ARG A 258 -33.34 -30.85 -5.78
N PRO A 259 -32.91 -31.33 -6.96
CA PRO A 259 -33.52 -30.91 -8.22
C PRO A 259 -34.98 -31.32 -8.30
N LYS A 260 -35.75 -30.60 -9.11
CA LYS A 260 -37.17 -30.90 -9.35
C LYS A 260 -37.36 -31.96 -10.45
N THR A 261 -36.29 -32.28 -11.19
CA THR A 261 -36.25 -33.26 -12.28
C THR A 261 -35.54 -34.52 -11.82
N GLU A 262 -35.85 -35.68 -12.41
CA GLU A 262 -35.14 -36.94 -12.17
C GLU A 262 -33.74 -36.96 -12.83
N GLY A 263 -33.44 -35.99 -13.68
CA GLY A 263 -32.15 -35.86 -14.40
C GLY A 263 -31.03 -35.32 -13.52
N LYS A 264 -29.84 -35.34 -14.05
CA LYS A 264 -28.62 -34.80 -13.41
C LYS A 264 -28.61 -33.27 -13.39
N VAL A 265 -27.74 -32.68 -12.56
CA VAL A 265 -27.60 -31.23 -12.38
C VAL A 265 -26.30 -30.74 -13.01
N ILE A 266 -26.41 -29.86 -13.99
CA ILE A 266 -25.32 -29.14 -14.64
C ILE A 266 -25.26 -27.75 -14.00
N GLY A 267 -24.23 -27.44 -13.19
CA GLY A 267 -24.26 -26.29 -12.32
C GLY A 267 -23.20 -25.23 -12.61
N TYR A 268 -23.57 -23.97 -12.37
CA TYR A 268 -22.66 -22.82 -12.37
C TYR A 268 -22.87 -21.97 -11.10
N ILE A 269 -21.77 -21.59 -10.42
CA ILE A 269 -21.77 -20.64 -9.32
C ILE A 269 -20.86 -19.49 -9.68
N GLY A 270 -21.40 -18.28 -9.82
CA GLY A 270 -20.65 -17.10 -10.15
C GLY A 270 -21.53 -15.98 -10.68
N ALA A 271 -20.98 -14.77 -10.82
CA ALA A 271 -21.68 -13.68 -11.48
C ALA A 271 -21.91 -13.99 -12.96
N ILE A 272 -23.15 -13.78 -13.41
CA ILE A 272 -23.55 -13.93 -14.79
C ILE A 272 -23.45 -12.52 -15.41
N ALA A 273 -22.31 -12.24 -16.05
CA ALA A 273 -21.94 -10.91 -16.51
C ALA A 273 -21.34 -10.97 -17.92
N GLU A 274 -20.66 -9.94 -18.36
CA GLU A 274 -20.14 -9.80 -19.74
C GLU A 274 -19.18 -10.94 -20.17
N TRP A 275 -18.58 -11.63 -19.24
CA TRP A 275 -17.70 -12.79 -19.47
C TRP A 275 -18.44 -14.12 -19.61
N PHE A 276 -19.74 -14.18 -19.30
CA PHE A 276 -20.53 -15.40 -19.30
C PHE A 276 -21.14 -15.65 -20.70
N ASP A 277 -20.91 -16.83 -21.27
CA ASP A 277 -21.40 -17.20 -22.58
C ASP A 277 -22.85 -17.74 -22.50
N VAL A 278 -23.80 -16.84 -22.63
CA VAL A 278 -25.23 -17.14 -22.60
C VAL A 278 -25.62 -18.08 -23.78
N ALA A 279 -25.00 -17.89 -24.96
CA ALA A 279 -25.31 -18.69 -26.13
C ALA A 279 -24.85 -20.15 -25.98
N LEU A 280 -23.70 -20.38 -25.35
CA LEU A 280 -23.25 -21.70 -24.98
C LEU A 280 -24.24 -22.36 -23.99
N VAL A 281 -24.68 -21.65 -22.98
CA VAL A 281 -25.63 -22.18 -21.98
C VAL A 281 -27.00 -22.50 -22.59
N GLU A 282 -27.45 -21.74 -23.60
CA GLU A 282 -28.64 -22.06 -24.37
C GLU A 282 -28.49 -23.42 -25.09
N LYS A 283 -27.36 -23.65 -25.77
CA LYS A 283 -27.06 -24.92 -26.41
C LYS A 283 -26.97 -26.08 -25.42
N ILE A 284 -26.38 -25.85 -24.24
CA ILE A 284 -26.32 -26.85 -23.17
C ILE A 284 -27.74 -27.22 -22.75
N ALA A 285 -28.60 -26.24 -22.48
CA ALA A 285 -29.97 -26.49 -22.08
C ALA A 285 -30.76 -27.26 -23.11
N GLN A 286 -30.59 -26.94 -24.39
CA GLN A 286 -31.27 -27.65 -25.53
C GLN A 286 -30.74 -29.09 -25.68
N ARG A 287 -29.42 -29.31 -25.62
CA ARG A 287 -28.79 -30.63 -25.79
C ARG A 287 -29.11 -31.58 -24.66
N PHE A 288 -29.22 -31.07 -23.43
CA PHE A 288 -29.44 -31.83 -22.20
C PHE A 288 -30.81 -31.51 -21.59
N ALA A 289 -31.86 -31.58 -22.37
CA ALA A 289 -33.21 -31.16 -21.99
C ALA A 289 -33.78 -31.95 -20.78
N ASP A 290 -33.36 -33.18 -20.60
CA ASP A 290 -33.78 -34.05 -19.48
C ASP A 290 -32.98 -33.76 -18.16
N HIS A 291 -31.98 -32.88 -18.22
CA HIS A 291 -31.13 -32.49 -17.09
C HIS A 291 -31.41 -31.05 -16.65
N GLN A 292 -31.19 -30.74 -15.37
CA GLN A 292 -31.37 -29.38 -14.85
C GLN A 292 -30.10 -28.57 -15.03
N VAL A 293 -30.17 -27.39 -15.66
CA VAL A 293 -29.13 -26.39 -15.68
C VAL A 293 -29.37 -25.42 -14.52
N LEU A 294 -28.49 -25.40 -13.51
CA LEU A 294 -28.65 -24.59 -12.31
C LEU A 294 -27.64 -23.45 -12.28
N LEU A 295 -28.14 -22.21 -12.36
CA LEU A 295 -27.30 -21.01 -12.41
C LEU A 295 -27.45 -20.19 -11.11
N ILE A 296 -26.35 -19.97 -10.41
CA ILE A 296 -26.31 -19.32 -9.10
C ILE A 296 -25.39 -18.11 -9.16
N GLY A 297 -25.96 -16.92 -9.06
CA GLY A 297 -25.23 -15.65 -9.08
C GLY A 297 -26.10 -14.50 -9.52
N ALA A 298 -25.56 -13.27 -9.42
CA ALA A 298 -26.24 -12.09 -9.92
C ALA A 298 -26.18 -12.06 -11.46
N ASP A 299 -27.33 -11.88 -12.08
CA ASP A 299 -27.47 -11.69 -13.53
C ASP A 299 -27.43 -10.21 -13.90
N THR A 300 -26.35 -9.77 -14.51
CA THR A 300 -26.17 -8.37 -14.94
C THR A 300 -26.35 -8.17 -16.45
N VAL A 301 -26.55 -9.26 -17.21
CA VAL A 301 -26.66 -9.26 -18.69
C VAL A 301 -28.05 -9.72 -19.17
N ASN A 302 -29.01 -9.84 -18.25
CA ASN A 302 -30.35 -10.35 -18.50
C ASN A 302 -30.36 -11.73 -19.17
N ALA A 303 -29.49 -12.62 -18.69
CA ALA A 303 -29.41 -13.99 -19.19
C ALA A 303 -30.69 -14.78 -18.93
N ALA A 304 -31.38 -14.52 -17.82
CA ALA A 304 -32.66 -15.14 -17.49
C ALA A 304 -33.73 -14.85 -18.54
N ASP A 305 -33.80 -13.63 -19.06
CA ASP A 305 -34.75 -13.30 -20.14
C ASP A 305 -34.38 -13.95 -21.47
N LYS A 306 -33.07 -14.06 -21.75
CA LYS A 306 -32.56 -14.70 -22.99
C LYS A 306 -32.82 -16.21 -23.00
N LEU A 307 -32.72 -16.85 -21.84
CA LEU A 307 -32.88 -18.30 -21.68
C LEU A 307 -34.28 -18.72 -21.24
N LYS A 308 -35.25 -17.82 -21.23
CA LYS A 308 -36.64 -18.12 -20.79
C LYS A 308 -37.34 -19.24 -21.55
N ALA A 309 -36.94 -19.52 -22.80
CA ALA A 309 -37.47 -20.62 -23.60
C ALA A 309 -36.92 -21.99 -23.12
N CYS A 310 -35.83 -22.03 -22.41
CA CYS A 310 -35.19 -23.24 -21.89
C CYS A 310 -35.79 -23.58 -20.52
N THR A 311 -36.82 -24.42 -20.47
CA THR A 311 -37.59 -24.72 -19.27
C THR A 311 -36.81 -25.50 -18.19
N ASN A 312 -35.69 -26.10 -18.57
CA ASN A 312 -34.78 -26.82 -17.69
C ASN A 312 -33.68 -25.91 -17.09
N VAL A 313 -33.63 -24.62 -17.42
CA VAL A 313 -32.69 -23.66 -16.81
C VAL A 313 -33.33 -22.99 -15.61
N LEU A 314 -32.69 -23.08 -14.46
CA LEU A 314 -33.16 -22.46 -13.24
C LEU A 314 -32.14 -21.43 -12.72
N PHE A 315 -32.57 -20.18 -12.64
CA PHE A 315 -31.80 -19.09 -12.01
C PHE A 315 -32.20 -18.95 -10.54
N LEU A 316 -31.24 -19.09 -9.63
CA LEU A 316 -31.46 -18.91 -8.18
C LEU A 316 -31.09 -17.50 -7.69
N GLY A 317 -30.48 -16.68 -8.54
CA GLY A 317 -29.92 -15.40 -8.13
C GLY A 317 -28.70 -15.56 -7.23
N GLU A 318 -28.28 -14.47 -6.62
CA GLU A 318 -27.14 -14.47 -5.70
C GLU A 318 -27.47 -15.16 -4.38
N ARG A 319 -26.56 -16.01 -3.91
CA ARG A 319 -26.68 -16.74 -2.64
C ARG A 319 -25.55 -16.34 -1.69
N PRO A 320 -25.82 -16.33 -0.38
CA PRO A 320 -24.76 -16.13 0.61
C PRO A 320 -23.64 -17.15 0.47
N TYR A 321 -22.38 -16.73 0.67
CA TYR A 321 -21.22 -17.60 0.56
C TYR A 321 -21.37 -18.89 1.39
N ARG A 322 -21.91 -18.76 2.60
CA ARG A 322 -22.14 -19.90 3.52
C ARG A 322 -23.22 -20.89 3.09
N GLU A 323 -23.96 -20.59 2.02
CA GLU A 323 -24.96 -21.51 1.45
C GLU A 323 -24.48 -22.22 0.19
N LEU A 324 -23.31 -21.84 -0.36
CA LEU A 324 -22.86 -22.31 -1.67
C LEU A 324 -22.64 -23.81 -1.72
N THR A 325 -22.14 -24.43 -0.65
CA THR A 325 -21.94 -25.89 -0.59
C THR A 325 -23.26 -26.67 -0.67
N HIS A 326 -24.36 -26.12 -0.14
CA HIS A 326 -25.70 -26.71 -0.27
C HIS A 326 -26.10 -26.97 -1.73
N TYR A 327 -25.71 -26.08 -2.64
CA TYR A 327 -25.97 -26.22 -4.07
C TYR A 327 -24.86 -26.95 -4.79
N LEU A 328 -23.61 -26.69 -4.46
CA LEU A 328 -22.44 -27.28 -5.10
C LEU A 328 -22.46 -28.81 -5.05
N TYR A 329 -22.81 -29.38 -3.90
CA TYR A 329 -22.89 -30.83 -3.73
C TYR A 329 -24.09 -31.49 -4.43
N ALA A 330 -24.98 -30.71 -5.03
CA ALA A 330 -26.03 -31.18 -5.90
C ALA A 330 -25.60 -31.29 -7.39
N PHE A 331 -24.42 -30.73 -7.74
CA PHE A 331 -23.97 -30.74 -9.12
C PHE A 331 -23.36 -32.10 -9.49
N ASP A 332 -23.71 -32.61 -10.67
CA ASP A 332 -23.02 -33.71 -11.32
C ASP A 332 -21.86 -33.21 -12.19
N VAL A 333 -22.02 -32.01 -12.80
CA VAL A 333 -20.99 -31.34 -13.62
C VAL A 333 -21.00 -29.86 -13.30
N CYS A 334 -19.82 -29.30 -13.03
CA CYS A 334 -19.61 -27.86 -12.84
C CYS A 334 -19.19 -27.18 -14.14
N LEU A 335 -19.70 -25.99 -14.40
CA LEU A 335 -19.41 -25.22 -15.60
C LEU A 335 -18.55 -24.00 -15.32
N LEU A 336 -17.68 -23.66 -16.31
CA LEU A 336 -17.06 -22.35 -16.45
C LEU A 336 -17.24 -21.88 -17.91
N PRO A 337 -18.45 -21.47 -18.31
CA PRO A 337 -18.79 -21.13 -19.69
C PRO A 337 -18.46 -19.67 -19.97
N PHE A 338 -17.18 -19.36 -20.14
CA PHE A 338 -16.70 -18.00 -20.36
C PHE A 338 -16.48 -17.71 -21.86
N VAL A 339 -16.82 -16.48 -22.28
CA VAL A 339 -16.39 -15.96 -23.58
C VAL A 339 -14.89 -15.70 -23.55
N VAL A 340 -14.19 -15.90 -24.65
CA VAL A 340 -12.76 -15.59 -24.77
C VAL A 340 -12.60 -14.13 -25.16
N ASN A 341 -12.11 -13.32 -24.26
CA ASN A 341 -11.77 -11.91 -24.48
C ASN A 341 -10.57 -11.51 -23.59
N GLN A 342 -10.12 -10.26 -23.70
CA GLN A 342 -8.93 -9.81 -22.94
C GLN A 342 -9.09 -9.91 -21.42
N LEU A 343 -10.30 -9.73 -20.91
CA LEU A 343 -10.58 -9.87 -19.47
C LEU A 343 -10.46 -11.32 -19.02
N THR A 344 -11.09 -12.25 -19.76
CA THR A 344 -11.08 -13.68 -19.40
C THR A 344 -9.74 -14.34 -19.62
N LEU A 345 -8.95 -13.89 -20.61
CA LEU A 345 -7.57 -14.34 -20.82
C LEU A 345 -6.68 -13.98 -19.60
N ALA A 346 -6.96 -12.89 -18.92
CA ALA A 346 -6.23 -12.46 -17.73
C ALA A 346 -6.68 -13.14 -16.44
N THR A 347 -7.86 -13.77 -16.45
CA THR A 347 -8.55 -14.25 -15.24
C THR A 347 -7.97 -15.57 -14.73
N ASN A 348 -7.68 -15.64 -13.44
CA ASN A 348 -7.46 -16.89 -12.71
C ASN A 348 -8.77 -17.27 -11.98
N PRO A 349 -9.54 -18.28 -12.46
CA PRO A 349 -10.91 -18.50 -12.03
C PRO A 349 -11.00 -19.19 -10.66
N VAL A 350 -11.40 -18.47 -9.62
CA VAL A 350 -11.58 -19.00 -8.24
C VAL A 350 -12.51 -20.22 -8.21
N LYS A 351 -13.57 -20.23 -9.00
CA LYS A 351 -14.61 -21.26 -8.99
C LYS A 351 -14.07 -22.66 -9.31
N VAL A 352 -13.06 -22.74 -10.17
CA VAL A 352 -12.43 -24.03 -10.48
C VAL A 352 -11.83 -24.66 -9.21
N TYR A 353 -11.11 -23.87 -8.40
CA TYR A 353 -10.55 -24.38 -7.14
C TYR A 353 -11.64 -24.83 -6.18
N GLU A 354 -12.75 -24.07 -6.05
CA GLU A 354 -13.88 -24.41 -5.18
C GLU A 354 -14.58 -25.70 -5.66
N TYR A 355 -14.75 -25.90 -6.97
CA TYR A 355 -15.32 -27.12 -7.54
C TYR A 355 -14.42 -28.34 -7.30
N LEU A 356 -13.12 -28.18 -7.47
CA LEU A 356 -12.13 -29.24 -7.19
C LEU A 356 -12.07 -29.61 -5.70
N CYS A 357 -12.35 -28.68 -4.77
CA CYS A 357 -12.46 -29.01 -3.34
C CYS A 357 -13.58 -30.05 -3.08
N ALA A 358 -14.71 -29.93 -3.75
CA ALA A 358 -15.80 -30.89 -3.67
C ALA A 358 -15.48 -32.19 -4.43
N GLY A 359 -14.43 -32.20 -5.27
CA GLY A 359 -14.04 -33.34 -6.11
C GLY A 359 -14.85 -33.48 -7.39
N LEU A 360 -15.64 -32.45 -7.75
CA LEU A 360 -16.58 -32.51 -8.88
C LEU A 360 -15.89 -32.36 -10.25
N PRO A 361 -16.44 -32.94 -11.33
CA PRO A 361 -15.98 -32.70 -12.68
C PRO A 361 -16.26 -31.27 -13.10
N VAL A 362 -15.30 -30.66 -13.81
CA VAL A 362 -15.39 -29.26 -14.26
C VAL A 362 -15.19 -29.21 -15.77
N VAL A 363 -16.17 -28.67 -16.49
CA VAL A 363 -16.06 -28.35 -17.91
C VAL A 363 -15.90 -26.83 -18.05
N CYS A 364 -14.88 -26.41 -18.74
CA CYS A 364 -14.51 -24.99 -18.79
C CYS A 364 -14.04 -24.57 -20.17
N THR A 365 -14.23 -23.30 -20.52
CA THR A 365 -13.59 -22.69 -21.69
C THR A 365 -12.07 -22.79 -21.56
N ASP A 366 -11.36 -23.14 -22.64
CA ASP A 366 -9.89 -23.23 -22.67
C ASP A 366 -9.27 -21.82 -22.58
N LEU A 367 -8.92 -21.42 -21.36
CA LEU A 367 -8.26 -20.16 -21.05
C LEU A 367 -6.81 -20.42 -20.57
N PRO A 368 -5.88 -19.46 -20.66
CA PRO A 368 -4.47 -19.67 -20.31
C PRO A 368 -4.26 -20.27 -18.91
N GLU A 369 -5.00 -19.79 -17.91
CA GLU A 369 -4.89 -20.25 -16.52
C GLU A 369 -5.55 -21.62 -16.27
N ILE A 370 -6.29 -22.17 -17.22
CA ILE A 370 -6.87 -23.51 -17.09
C ILE A 370 -5.79 -24.59 -17.23
N SER A 371 -4.73 -24.33 -17.98
CA SER A 371 -3.63 -25.28 -18.19
C SER A 371 -2.98 -25.80 -16.89
N GLN A 372 -2.99 -25.02 -15.81
CA GLN A 372 -2.43 -25.43 -14.52
C GLN A 372 -3.19 -26.61 -13.85
N PHE A 373 -4.44 -26.80 -14.20
CA PHE A 373 -5.27 -27.88 -13.64
C PHE A 373 -5.07 -29.23 -14.34
N GLY A 374 -4.40 -29.25 -15.52
CA GLY A 374 -4.11 -30.46 -16.27
C GLY A 374 -5.37 -31.31 -16.53
N SER A 375 -5.27 -32.61 -16.25
CA SER A 375 -6.37 -33.57 -16.43
C SER A 375 -7.47 -33.51 -15.36
N LEU A 376 -7.36 -32.63 -14.38
CA LEU A 376 -8.38 -32.49 -13.31
C LEU A 376 -9.65 -31.80 -13.80
N VAL A 377 -9.58 -31.08 -14.92
CA VAL A 377 -10.69 -30.39 -15.59
C VAL A 377 -10.75 -30.74 -17.06
N SER A 378 -11.87 -30.46 -17.73
CA SER A 378 -12.09 -30.71 -19.14
C SER A 378 -12.18 -29.36 -19.90
N PRO A 379 -11.05 -28.84 -20.45
CA PRO A 379 -11.06 -27.61 -21.23
C PRO A 379 -11.67 -27.84 -22.62
N ALA A 380 -12.49 -26.89 -23.07
CA ALA A 380 -13.17 -26.90 -24.37
C ALA A 380 -12.81 -25.67 -25.20
N ARG A 381 -12.50 -25.87 -26.48
CA ARG A 381 -12.12 -24.80 -27.42
C ARG A 381 -13.26 -24.29 -28.27
N SER A 382 -14.34 -25.09 -28.35
CA SER A 382 -15.56 -24.76 -29.08
C SER A 382 -16.78 -25.12 -28.25
N HIS A 383 -17.96 -24.60 -28.64
CA HIS A 383 -19.22 -25.00 -28.03
C HIS A 383 -19.46 -26.52 -28.18
N ASP A 384 -19.10 -27.11 -29.32
CA ASP A 384 -19.29 -28.55 -29.56
C ASP A 384 -18.38 -29.40 -28.65
N ASP A 385 -17.08 -29.00 -28.52
CA ASP A 385 -16.19 -29.65 -27.53
C ASP A 385 -16.74 -29.55 -26.09
N PHE A 386 -17.34 -28.41 -25.75
CA PHE A 386 -17.92 -28.18 -24.45
C PHE A 386 -19.12 -29.12 -24.17
N LEU A 387 -19.99 -29.30 -25.18
CA LEU A 387 -21.12 -30.23 -25.11
C LEU A 387 -20.65 -31.69 -24.96
N LEU A 388 -19.66 -32.10 -25.76
CA LEU A 388 -19.07 -33.44 -25.66
C LEU A 388 -18.42 -33.70 -24.31
N ALA A 389 -17.72 -32.72 -23.75
CA ALA A 389 -17.10 -32.83 -22.44
C ALA A 389 -18.15 -32.96 -21.31
N ILE A 390 -19.28 -32.25 -21.40
CA ILE A 390 -20.40 -32.44 -20.47
C ILE A 390 -20.97 -33.85 -20.59
N GLU A 391 -21.20 -34.31 -21.84
CA GLU A 391 -21.76 -35.66 -22.10
C GLU A 391 -20.86 -36.75 -21.48
N SER A 392 -19.54 -36.69 -21.67
CA SER A 392 -18.60 -37.62 -21.04
C SER A 392 -18.73 -37.59 -19.50
N CYS A 393 -18.73 -36.39 -18.88
CA CYS A 393 -18.86 -36.25 -17.43
C CYS A 393 -20.19 -36.81 -16.89
N LEU A 394 -21.26 -36.75 -17.69
CA LEU A 394 -22.58 -37.25 -17.28
C LEU A 394 -22.72 -38.77 -17.43
N ILE A 395 -22.02 -39.39 -18.39
CA ILE A 395 -22.13 -40.82 -18.71
C ILE A 395 -21.13 -41.65 -17.91
N GLU A 396 -19.92 -41.13 -17.74
CA GLU A 396 -18.84 -41.85 -17.07
C GLU A 396 -19.15 -42.09 -15.57
N PRO A 397 -18.87 -43.30 -15.03
CA PRO A 397 -18.99 -43.51 -13.60
C PRO A 397 -17.97 -42.64 -12.85
N THR A 398 -18.33 -42.25 -11.62
CA THR A 398 -17.47 -41.44 -10.76
C THR A 398 -16.13 -42.16 -10.51
N ASP A 399 -15.05 -41.65 -11.07
CA ASP A 399 -13.70 -42.11 -10.77
C ASP A 399 -13.24 -41.60 -9.40
N VAL A 400 -13.22 -42.48 -8.42
CA VAL A 400 -12.82 -42.19 -7.04
C VAL A 400 -11.37 -41.67 -6.97
N ALA A 401 -10.47 -42.18 -7.81
CA ALA A 401 -9.08 -41.75 -7.85
C ALA A 401 -8.98 -40.30 -8.35
N LEU A 402 -9.75 -39.94 -9.38
CA LEU A 402 -9.80 -38.59 -9.92
C LEU A 402 -10.43 -37.60 -8.92
N VAL A 403 -11.47 -38.01 -8.18
CA VAL A 403 -12.04 -37.21 -7.08
C VAL A 403 -10.97 -36.90 -6.00
N GLN A 404 -10.19 -37.89 -5.61
CA GLN A 404 -9.10 -37.73 -4.65
C GLN A 404 -8.00 -36.83 -5.19
N GLN A 405 -7.61 -36.96 -6.45
CA GLN A 405 -6.61 -36.07 -7.11
C GLN A 405 -7.08 -34.62 -7.16
N ARG A 406 -8.33 -34.33 -7.52
CA ARG A 406 -8.95 -33.01 -7.50
C ARG A 406 -8.87 -32.37 -6.10
N ARG A 407 -9.28 -33.12 -5.07
CA ARG A 407 -9.22 -32.67 -3.68
C ARG A 407 -7.80 -32.44 -3.20
N ALA A 408 -6.86 -33.34 -3.51
CA ALA A 408 -5.45 -33.21 -3.15
C ALA A 408 -4.81 -31.97 -3.79
N PHE A 409 -5.11 -31.72 -5.07
CA PHE A 409 -4.68 -30.49 -5.74
C PHE A 409 -5.22 -29.25 -5.03
N ALA A 410 -6.53 -29.18 -4.77
CA ALA A 410 -7.17 -28.03 -4.14
C ALA A 410 -6.66 -27.79 -2.71
N ALA A 411 -6.33 -28.85 -1.96
CA ALA A 411 -5.76 -28.74 -0.61
C ALA A 411 -4.41 -28.00 -0.60
N CYS A 412 -3.65 -28.03 -1.68
CA CYS A 412 -2.41 -27.29 -1.85
C CYS A 412 -2.63 -25.87 -2.42
N GLN A 413 -3.86 -25.48 -2.74
CA GLN A 413 -4.20 -24.18 -3.36
C GLN A 413 -5.09 -23.33 -2.45
N THR A 414 -4.80 -23.31 -1.15
CA THR A 414 -5.62 -22.58 -0.17
C THR A 414 -5.21 -21.11 -0.07
N TRP A 415 -6.09 -20.28 0.46
CA TRP A 415 -5.79 -18.88 0.75
C TRP A 415 -4.63 -18.72 1.74
N ASN A 416 -4.45 -19.67 2.66
CA ASN A 416 -3.30 -19.68 3.57
C ASN A 416 -1.96 -19.85 2.82
N HIS A 417 -1.91 -20.72 1.81
CA HIS A 417 -0.73 -20.83 0.94
C HIS A 417 -0.48 -19.51 0.21
N ARG A 418 -1.52 -18.83 -0.31
CA ARG A 418 -1.40 -17.54 -1.00
C ARG A 418 -0.88 -16.43 -0.08
N ALA A 419 -1.35 -16.40 1.17
CA ALA A 419 -0.84 -15.43 2.15
C ALA A 419 0.64 -15.68 2.49
N ARG A 420 1.08 -16.93 2.56
CA ARG A 420 2.51 -17.27 2.73
C ARG A 420 3.34 -16.84 1.51
N GLU A 421 2.89 -17.16 0.29
CA GLU A 421 3.54 -16.71 -0.95
C GLU A 421 3.68 -15.18 -0.99
N LEU A 422 2.65 -14.44 -0.51
CA LEU A 422 2.72 -12.99 -0.38
C LEU A 422 3.78 -12.57 0.65
N GLY A 423 3.84 -13.23 1.79
CA GLY A 423 4.88 -13.02 2.80
C GLY A 423 6.29 -13.24 2.22
N ASP A 424 6.48 -14.32 1.47
CA ASP A 424 7.76 -14.62 0.80
C ASP A 424 8.13 -13.55 -0.23
N CYS A 425 7.16 -13.04 -1.01
CA CYS A 425 7.38 -11.92 -1.94
C CYS A 425 7.85 -10.65 -1.22
N LEU A 426 7.35 -10.38 0.00
CA LEU A 426 7.79 -9.21 0.77
C LEU A 426 9.25 -9.33 1.23
N THR A 427 9.72 -10.54 1.54
CA THR A 427 11.12 -10.77 1.93
C THR A 427 12.10 -10.60 0.76
N GLN A 428 11.61 -10.68 -0.48
CA GLN A 428 12.40 -10.55 -1.70
C GLN A 428 12.51 -9.11 -2.21
N ILE A 429 11.89 -8.15 -1.52
CA ILE A 429 11.99 -6.72 -1.90
C ILE A 429 13.45 -6.29 -1.81
N LYS A 430 13.98 -5.79 -2.92
CA LYS A 430 15.33 -5.22 -2.97
C LYS A 430 15.28 -3.76 -2.55
N TRP A 431 15.70 -3.50 -1.34
CA TRP A 431 15.81 -2.15 -0.82
C TRP A 431 17.12 -1.49 -1.26
N PRO A 432 17.10 -0.19 -1.60
CA PRO A 432 18.32 0.57 -1.81
C PRO A 432 19.20 0.55 -0.55
N LYS A 433 20.50 0.54 -0.71
CA LYS A 433 21.41 0.70 0.41
C LYS A 433 21.51 2.17 0.81
N ILE A 434 21.48 2.45 2.11
CA ILE A 434 21.66 3.80 2.65
C ILE A 434 22.91 3.83 3.51
N SER A 435 23.85 4.75 3.19
CA SER A 435 24.97 5.08 4.07
C SER A 435 24.63 6.36 4.82
N LEU A 436 24.62 6.28 6.14
CA LEU A 436 24.40 7.41 7.04
C LEU A 436 25.73 7.83 7.66
N VAL A 437 26.15 9.07 7.41
CA VAL A 437 27.35 9.68 7.96
C VAL A 437 26.98 10.56 9.14
N VAL A 438 27.57 10.32 10.29
CA VAL A 438 27.46 11.16 11.49
C VAL A 438 28.85 11.69 11.84
N LEU A 439 29.03 13.01 11.80
CA LEU A 439 30.26 13.66 12.23
C LEU A 439 30.16 14.02 13.71
N THR A 440 31.14 13.59 14.52
CA THR A 440 31.20 13.89 15.96
C THR A 440 32.42 14.73 16.30
N TYR A 441 32.30 15.61 17.27
CA TYR A 441 33.41 16.37 17.86
C TYR A 441 33.04 16.75 19.30
N ASN A 442 33.64 16.07 20.28
CA ASN A 442 33.33 16.22 21.71
C ASN A 442 31.82 16.02 22.03
N ASN A 443 31.41 16.29 23.25
CA ASN A 443 30.01 16.28 23.66
C ASN A 443 29.36 14.89 23.53
N TRP A 444 29.99 13.89 24.14
CA TRP A 444 29.56 12.49 24.07
C TRP A 444 28.04 12.30 24.31
N ALA A 445 27.48 12.98 25.30
CA ALA A 445 26.07 12.83 25.65
C ALA A 445 25.10 13.13 24.46
N LEU A 446 25.41 14.12 23.64
CA LEU A 446 24.61 14.42 22.44
C LEU A 446 24.85 13.36 21.34
N SER A 447 26.10 13.00 21.13
CA SER A 447 26.44 11.93 20.18
C SER A 447 25.80 10.60 20.54
N GLU A 448 25.77 10.24 21.83
CA GLU A 448 25.09 9.06 22.34
C GLU A 448 23.57 9.12 22.11
N ALA A 449 22.92 10.24 22.40
CA ALA A 449 21.48 10.43 22.17
C ALA A 449 21.14 10.34 20.69
N CYS A 450 21.94 10.97 19.82
CA CYS A 450 21.78 10.91 18.36
C CYS A 450 21.90 9.47 17.87
N LEU A 451 22.98 8.79 18.17
CA LEU A 451 23.25 7.41 17.72
C LEU A 451 22.20 6.42 18.25
N ASN A 452 21.76 6.59 19.51
CA ASN A 452 20.65 5.80 20.05
C ASN A 452 19.35 6.00 19.26
N SER A 453 19.01 7.24 18.92
CA SER A 453 17.80 7.52 18.11
C SER A 453 17.93 6.92 16.70
N VAL A 454 19.11 7.03 16.09
CA VAL A 454 19.40 6.43 14.78
C VAL A 454 19.24 4.91 14.81
N LEU A 455 19.83 4.24 15.81
CA LEU A 455 19.80 2.78 15.90
C LEU A 455 18.43 2.21 16.25
N ASN A 456 17.60 2.96 16.99
CA ASN A 456 16.28 2.54 17.45
C ASN A 456 15.13 2.99 16.53
N ASP A 457 15.22 4.16 15.90
CA ASP A 457 14.12 4.80 15.19
C ASP A 457 14.34 4.91 13.67
N SER A 458 15.50 4.49 13.13
CA SER A 458 15.73 4.45 11.68
C SER A 458 15.07 3.28 10.96
N ASP A 459 14.40 2.39 11.63
CA ASP A 459 13.44 1.35 11.20
C ASP A 459 13.32 1.16 9.66
N TYR A 460 14.49 1.01 8.99
CA TYR A 460 14.59 0.91 7.56
C TYR A 460 14.73 -0.56 7.12
N PRO A 461 13.85 -1.08 6.25
CA PRO A 461 13.86 -2.51 5.89
C PRO A 461 15.10 -2.94 5.09
N GLY A 462 15.79 -2.01 4.42
CA GLY A 462 16.98 -2.29 3.61
C GLY A 462 18.28 -2.39 4.41
N GLY A 463 18.22 -2.18 5.73
CA GLY A 463 19.39 -2.10 6.57
C GLY A 463 20.11 -0.76 6.45
N LEU A 464 20.94 -0.45 7.45
CA LEU A 464 21.67 0.81 7.58
C LEU A 464 23.17 0.56 7.63
N ASP A 465 23.95 1.30 6.82
CA ASP A 465 25.41 1.41 6.90
C ASP A 465 25.73 2.72 7.63
N LEU A 466 25.96 2.62 8.96
CA LEU A 466 26.21 3.78 9.82
C LEU A 466 27.72 4.05 9.87
N ILE A 467 28.14 5.19 9.37
CA ILE A 467 29.53 5.67 9.36
C ILE A 467 29.64 6.83 10.35
N VAL A 468 30.35 6.64 11.44
CA VAL A 468 30.59 7.68 12.43
C VAL A 468 32.04 8.15 12.29
N VAL A 469 32.21 9.45 12.03
CA VAL A 469 33.53 10.08 11.93
C VAL A 469 33.76 10.93 13.17
N ASP A 470 34.71 10.54 13.99
CA ASP A 470 35.18 11.36 15.11
C ASP A 470 36.26 12.35 14.64
N ASN A 471 36.00 13.61 14.82
CA ASN A 471 36.84 14.69 14.31
C ASN A 471 37.92 15.12 15.33
N ALA A 472 38.64 14.13 15.91
CA ALA A 472 39.65 14.28 16.95
C ALA A 472 39.07 14.88 18.26
N SER A 473 38.06 14.23 18.79
CA SER A 473 37.51 14.58 20.11
C SER A 473 38.56 14.44 21.23
N SER A 474 38.53 15.38 22.15
CA SER A 474 39.41 15.41 23.31
C SER A 474 38.78 14.90 24.59
N ASP A 475 37.48 14.62 24.56
CA ASP A 475 36.72 13.98 25.63
C ASP A 475 36.63 12.45 25.46
N GLU A 476 35.70 11.81 26.12
CA GLU A 476 35.48 10.34 26.06
C GLU A 476 34.90 9.84 24.75
N THR A 477 34.48 10.72 23.81
CA THR A 477 33.75 10.38 22.58
C THR A 477 34.43 9.29 21.77
N ALA A 478 35.72 9.44 21.44
CA ALA A 478 36.48 8.46 20.63
C ALA A 478 36.53 7.08 21.29
N THR A 479 36.72 7.03 22.62
CA THR A 479 36.76 5.78 23.39
C THR A 479 35.39 5.09 23.40
N GLN A 480 34.34 5.83 23.65
CA GLN A 480 32.96 5.31 23.67
C GLN A 480 32.51 4.82 22.29
N LEU A 481 32.80 5.56 21.23
CA LEU A 481 32.50 5.16 19.86
C LEU A 481 33.18 3.85 19.48
N THR A 482 34.47 3.70 19.85
CA THR A 482 35.23 2.46 19.59
C THR A 482 34.62 1.27 20.32
N ALA A 483 34.27 1.46 21.59
CA ALA A 483 33.61 0.43 22.40
C ALA A 483 32.22 0.05 21.89
N TRP A 484 31.49 1.03 21.32
CA TRP A 484 30.17 0.78 20.75
C TRP A 484 30.25 0.05 19.42
N ALA A 485 31.13 0.47 18.50
CA ALA A 485 31.35 -0.20 17.20
C ALA A 485 31.72 -1.68 17.36
N ALA A 486 32.45 -2.04 18.43
CA ALA A 486 32.74 -3.43 18.72
C ALA A 486 31.52 -4.32 19.01
N LYS A 487 30.37 -3.72 19.36
CA LYS A 487 29.12 -4.40 19.72
C LYS A 487 28.00 -4.22 18.68
N GLU A 488 28.09 -3.17 17.84
CA GLU A 488 27.07 -2.83 16.85
C GLU A 488 27.61 -3.01 15.43
N PRO A 489 27.32 -4.13 14.77
CA PRO A 489 27.91 -4.48 13.46
C PRO A 489 27.46 -3.55 12.32
N ARG A 490 26.39 -2.76 12.52
CA ARG A 490 25.93 -1.76 11.55
C ARG A 490 26.80 -0.49 11.57
N MET A 491 27.64 -0.29 12.59
CA MET A 491 28.39 0.93 12.83
C MET A 491 29.87 0.77 12.48
N ARG A 492 30.37 1.66 11.65
CA ARG A 492 31.80 1.81 11.33
C ARG A 492 32.29 3.13 11.89
N VAL A 493 33.38 3.13 12.63
CA VAL A 493 33.96 4.33 13.25
C VAL A 493 35.29 4.66 12.58
N LEU A 494 35.44 5.94 12.26
CA LEU A 494 36.67 6.55 11.74
C LEU A 494 37.14 7.61 12.71
N LEU A 495 38.38 7.57 13.15
CA LEU A 495 38.98 8.54 14.06
C LEU A 495 39.98 9.40 13.29
N ASN A 496 39.71 10.68 13.14
CA ASN A 496 40.65 11.64 12.55
C ASN A 496 41.74 11.98 13.56
N GLU A 497 42.96 12.24 13.10
CA GLU A 497 44.08 12.65 13.96
C GLU A 497 43.96 14.11 14.40
N THR A 498 43.29 14.94 13.63
CA THR A 498 43.07 16.38 13.90
C THR A 498 41.62 16.78 13.54
N ASN A 499 41.14 17.84 14.12
CA ASN A 499 39.84 18.40 13.74
C ASN A 499 39.91 19.06 12.36
N LEU A 500 39.34 18.39 11.35
CA LEU A 500 39.34 18.81 9.95
C LEU A 500 38.27 19.87 9.63
N GLY A 501 37.38 20.19 10.59
CA GLY A 501 36.21 21.01 10.35
C GLY A 501 35.02 20.24 9.84
N PHE A 502 33.93 20.94 9.53
CA PHE A 502 32.66 20.32 9.16
C PHE A 502 32.70 19.67 7.76
N ALA A 503 33.13 20.44 6.76
CA ALA A 503 33.14 19.99 5.37
C ALA A 503 34.11 18.80 5.17
N ALA A 504 35.38 18.93 5.57
CA ALA A 504 36.36 17.87 5.40
C ALA A 504 36.05 16.64 6.28
N GLY A 505 35.53 16.84 7.52
CA GLY A 505 35.09 15.74 8.38
C GLY A 505 33.96 14.90 7.76
N ASN A 506 32.93 15.54 7.21
CA ASN A 506 31.87 14.87 6.46
C ASN A 506 32.40 14.19 5.18
N ASN A 507 33.33 14.82 4.46
CA ASN A 507 33.95 14.25 3.27
C ASN A 507 34.65 12.92 3.53
N VAL A 508 35.29 12.76 4.70
CA VAL A 508 35.87 11.47 5.13
C VAL A 508 34.79 10.38 5.17
N GLY A 509 33.64 10.68 5.77
CA GLY A 509 32.51 9.75 5.81
C GLY A 509 31.87 9.51 4.44
N MET A 510 31.67 10.57 3.65
CA MET A 510 31.14 10.50 2.29
C MET A 510 32.00 9.63 1.36
N ALA A 511 33.31 9.71 1.49
CA ALA A 511 34.25 8.87 0.71
C ALA A 511 34.13 7.38 1.05
N MET A 512 33.70 7.05 2.25
CA MET A 512 33.47 5.68 2.72
C MET A 512 32.06 5.16 2.40
N ALA A 513 31.14 6.05 2.03
CA ALA A 513 29.75 5.72 1.74
C ALA A 513 29.63 4.93 0.42
N ASN A 514 29.06 3.74 0.49
CA ASN A 514 28.84 2.87 -0.67
C ASN A 514 27.36 2.59 -0.96
N GLY A 515 26.46 3.20 -0.19
CA GLY A 515 25.01 3.12 -0.38
C GLY A 515 24.57 3.77 -1.69
N ASP A 516 23.36 3.43 -2.15
CA ASP A 516 22.70 4.08 -3.30
C ASP A 516 22.30 5.52 -2.95
N TYR A 517 22.04 5.75 -1.66
CA TYR A 517 21.74 7.04 -1.06
C TYR A 517 22.70 7.33 0.10
N VAL A 518 23.00 8.59 0.29
CA VAL A 518 23.87 9.09 1.36
C VAL A 518 23.05 10.05 2.22
N VAL A 519 23.21 9.94 3.53
CA VAL A 519 22.64 10.86 4.51
C VAL A 519 23.77 11.48 5.30
N LEU A 520 23.77 12.81 5.45
CA LEU A 520 24.58 13.51 6.44
C LEU A 520 23.69 13.89 7.62
N LEU A 521 24.14 13.64 8.83
CA LEU A 521 23.41 13.89 10.05
C LEU A 521 24.33 14.45 11.12
N ASN A 522 23.98 15.57 11.73
CA ASN A 522 24.70 16.13 12.87
C ASN A 522 24.51 15.28 14.12
N ASN A 523 25.55 15.23 14.96
CA ASN A 523 25.54 14.47 16.23
C ASN A 523 24.69 15.11 17.35
N ASP A 524 24.21 16.34 17.17
CA ASP A 524 23.30 17.06 18.08
C ASP A 524 21.83 16.99 17.64
N THR A 525 21.45 15.87 16.99
CA THR A 525 20.10 15.63 16.51
C THR A 525 19.46 14.42 17.19
N VAL A 526 18.11 14.37 17.18
CA VAL A 526 17.34 13.17 17.55
C VAL A 526 16.32 12.92 16.45
N VAL A 527 16.44 11.76 15.79
CA VAL A 527 15.55 11.38 14.71
C VAL A 527 14.25 10.77 15.21
N THR A 528 13.20 10.82 14.41
CA THR A 528 11.89 10.23 14.72
C THR A 528 11.64 9.00 13.86
N ARG A 529 10.79 8.08 14.33
CA ARG A 529 10.55 6.82 13.63
C ARG A 529 10.03 7.01 12.21
N GLY A 530 10.58 6.23 11.27
CA GLY A 530 10.21 6.26 9.85
C GLY A 530 10.81 7.40 9.04
N TRP A 531 11.63 8.27 9.64
CA TRP A 531 12.25 9.41 8.95
C TRP A 531 13.02 9.02 7.70
N LEU A 532 13.81 7.94 7.80
CA LEU A 532 14.72 7.52 6.74
C LEU A 532 13.98 7.02 5.49
N LEU A 533 12.98 6.14 5.69
CA LEU A 533 12.17 5.63 4.58
C LEU A 533 11.34 6.75 3.94
N THR A 534 10.83 7.69 4.74
CA THR A 534 10.02 8.79 4.23
C THR A 534 10.85 9.77 3.39
N LEU A 535 12.06 10.16 3.82
CA LEU A 535 12.99 10.94 2.99
C LEU A 535 13.34 10.23 1.68
N LEU A 536 13.63 8.92 1.75
CA LEU A 536 13.89 8.11 0.56
C LEU A 536 12.72 8.15 -0.43
N ARG A 537 11.46 8.15 0.07
CA ARG A 537 10.27 8.18 -0.79
C ARG A 537 10.16 9.47 -1.61
N HIS A 538 10.52 10.62 -1.05
CA HIS A 538 10.57 11.88 -1.80
C HIS A 538 11.58 11.79 -2.95
N LEU A 539 12.80 11.29 -2.69
CA LEU A 539 13.82 11.12 -3.72
C LEU A 539 13.45 10.08 -4.80
N GLN A 540 12.71 9.04 -4.43
CA GLN A 540 12.22 8.03 -5.38
C GLN A 540 11.05 8.53 -6.23
N ALA A 541 10.24 9.43 -5.68
CA ALA A 541 9.07 9.99 -6.35
C ALA A 541 9.45 11.01 -7.44
N ASP A 542 10.53 11.77 -7.24
CA ASP A 542 11.03 12.74 -8.19
C ASP A 542 12.51 12.53 -8.49
N PRO A 543 12.86 12.00 -9.67
CA PRO A 543 14.25 11.79 -10.09
C PRO A 543 15.07 13.09 -10.22
N MET A 544 14.41 14.25 -10.29
CA MET A 544 15.05 15.57 -10.34
C MET A 544 15.29 16.14 -8.94
N LEU A 545 14.78 15.52 -7.88
CA LEU A 545 15.07 15.91 -6.51
C LEU A 545 16.49 15.44 -6.15
N GLY A 546 17.42 16.38 -5.98
CA GLY A 546 18.83 16.09 -5.68
C GLY A 546 19.12 16.05 -4.19
N LEU A 547 18.51 16.92 -3.41
CA LEU A 547 18.65 16.99 -1.96
C LEU A 547 17.29 17.07 -1.29
N VAL A 548 17.12 16.34 -0.19
CA VAL A 548 15.95 16.47 0.68
C VAL A 548 16.38 16.47 2.14
N GLY A 549 15.87 17.43 2.92
CA GLY A 549 16.04 17.49 4.37
C GLY A 549 14.70 17.45 5.08
N PRO A 550 14.67 17.15 6.41
CA PRO A 550 13.46 17.18 7.22
C PRO A 550 13.13 18.60 7.72
N VAL A 551 11.93 18.77 8.27
CA VAL A 551 11.64 19.92 9.14
C VAL A 551 12.22 19.70 10.55
N THR A 552 12.44 20.81 11.25
CA THR A 552 13.06 20.81 12.58
C THR A 552 12.52 21.94 13.49
N ASN A 553 12.72 21.80 14.80
CA ASN A 553 12.42 22.86 15.78
C ASN A 553 13.35 24.09 15.66
N ASN A 554 14.58 23.88 15.21
CA ASN A 554 15.59 24.94 15.31
C ASN A 554 16.59 24.92 14.14
N ILE A 555 16.44 25.89 13.26
CA ILE A 555 17.31 26.16 12.10
C ILE A 555 17.07 27.58 11.59
N GLY A 556 17.95 28.10 10.74
CA GLY A 556 17.90 29.47 10.22
C GLY A 556 17.15 29.66 8.91
N ASN A 557 16.33 28.70 8.46
CA ASN A 557 15.63 28.76 7.18
C ASN A 557 14.18 28.28 7.28
N GLU A 558 13.52 28.05 6.14
CA GLU A 558 12.12 27.60 6.01
C GLU A 558 11.86 26.19 6.57
N ALA A 559 12.90 25.39 6.84
CA ALA A 559 12.73 24.07 7.47
C ALA A 559 12.31 24.16 8.94
N LYS A 560 12.39 25.35 9.57
CA LYS A 560 11.96 25.57 10.94
C LYS A 560 10.44 25.52 11.06
N VAL A 561 9.95 24.68 12.02
CA VAL A 561 8.52 24.52 12.34
C VAL A 561 8.30 24.62 13.86
N ASP A 562 7.11 25.07 14.28
CA ASP A 562 6.73 25.17 15.69
C ASP A 562 6.07 23.86 16.15
N VAL A 563 6.88 22.86 16.49
CA VAL A 563 6.43 21.62 17.14
C VAL A 563 6.73 21.72 18.63
N ARG A 564 5.68 21.84 19.46
CA ARG A 564 5.81 22.06 20.92
C ARG A 564 5.70 20.74 21.68
N TYR A 565 6.62 20.49 22.57
CA TYR A 565 6.64 19.36 23.52
C TYR A 565 7.38 19.75 24.81
N ALA A 566 6.99 19.13 25.93
CA ALA A 566 7.55 19.44 27.24
C ALA A 566 8.77 18.55 27.58
N SER A 567 8.87 17.37 26.96
CA SER A 567 9.93 16.41 27.24
C SER A 567 10.32 15.64 25.97
N PRO A 568 11.50 14.99 25.92
CA PRO A 568 11.88 14.11 24.81
C PRO A 568 10.88 12.97 24.54
N LEU A 569 10.18 12.49 25.57
CA LEU A 569 9.13 11.47 25.43
C LEU A 569 7.91 12.01 24.69
N ASP A 570 7.54 13.27 24.92
CA ASP A 570 6.42 13.92 24.24
C ASP A 570 6.78 14.34 22.80
N MET A 571 8.07 14.48 22.50
CA MET A 571 8.59 14.92 21.21
C MET A 571 8.08 14.01 20.09
N ASN A 572 8.23 12.70 20.22
CA ASN A 572 7.83 11.76 19.15
C ASN A 572 6.33 11.87 18.86
N ALA A 573 5.49 11.99 19.87
CA ALA A 573 4.05 12.15 19.68
C ALA A 573 3.67 13.51 19.04
N ALA A 574 4.34 14.59 19.44
CA ALA A 574 4.12 15.92 18.88
C ALA A 574 4.61 16.01 17.42
N ALA A 575 5.82 15.52 17.14
CA ALA A 575 6.38 15.43 15.80
C ALA A 575 5.47 14.62 14.89
N ARG A 576 4.99 13.45 15.36
CA ARG A 576 4.11 12.60 14.58
C ARG A 576 2.78 13.28 14.25
N ARG A 577 2.16 13.99 15.18
CA ARG A 577 0.94 14.77 14.88
C ARG A 577 1.18 15.80 13.77
N PHE A 578 2.33 16.47 13.79
CA PHE A 578 2.70 17.42 12.75
C PHE A 578 2.92 16.71 11.40
N THR A 579 3.76 15.68 11.35
CA THR A 579 4.15 15.01 10.10
C THR A 579 2.99 14.28 9.43
N LEU A 580 2.07 13.68 10.21
CA LEU A 580 0.91 12.98 9.65
C LEU A 580 -0.06 13.90 8.89
N VAL A 581 -0.29 15.13 9.35
CA VAL A 581 -1.15 16.07 8.60
C VAL A 581 -0.47 16.60 7.33
N HIS A 582 0.87 16.46 7.25
CA HIS A 582 1.67 16.86 6.11
C HIS A 582 2.14 15.67 5.24
N MET A 583 1.51 14.49 5.37
CA MET A 583 1.89 13.29 4.60
C MET A 583 2.08 13.57 3.11
N GLY A 584 3.27 13.27 2.58
CA GLY A 584 3.65 13.47 1.19
C GLY A 584 3.83 14.94 0.79
N ALA A 585 3.85 15.87 1.74
CA ALA A 585 4.09 17.29 1.45
C ALA A 585 5.58 17.63 1.49
N GLU A 586 6.02 18.46 0.55
CA GLU A 586 7.37 19.01 0.51
C GLU A 586 7.34 20.49 0.14
N LEU A 587 8.34 21.22 0.61
CA LEU A 587 8.57 22.60 0.26
C LEU A 587 9.87 22.70 -0.55
N THR A 588 9.81 23.24 -1.76
CA THR A 588 11.02 23.54 -2.54
C THR A 588 11.82 24.65 -1.85
N LEU A 589 13.10 24.42 -1.65
CA LEU A 589 14.02 25.35 -1.00
C LEU A 589 15.13 25.78 -1.96
N GLN A 590 15.80 26.89 -1.62
CA GLN A 590 17.09 27.27 -2.22
C GLN A 590 18.26 26.59 -1.50
N THR A 591 18.13 26.41 -0.18
CA THR A 591 19.16 25.76 0.65
C THR A 591 18.52 24.81 1.65
N VAL A 592 18.95 23.55 1.66
CA VAL A 592 18.73 22.60 2.73
C VAL A 592 19.91 22.68 3.69
N ALA A 593 19.64 22.89 4.96
CA ALA A 593 20.68 22.89 5.99
C ALA A 593 21.18 21.48 6.30
N PHE A 594 22.47 21.31 6.42
CA PHE A 594 23.12 20.00 6.53
C PHE A 594 23.20 19.44 7.97
N PHE A 595 22.27 19.92 8.85
CA PHE A 595 22.04 19.18 10.11
C PHE A 595 21.46 17.78 9.85
N CYS A 596 20.65 17.66 8.77
CA CYS A 596 20.15 16.39 8.24
C CYS A 596 19.78 16.57 6.76
N VAL A 597 20.44 15.84 5.87
CA VAL A 597 20.16 15.86 4.42
C VAL A 597 20.38 14.49 3.82
N MET A 598 19.46 14.05 2.94
CA MET A 598 19.58 12.83 2.15
C MET A 598 19.68 13.17 0.66
N PHE A 599 20.52 12.43 -0.06
CA PHE A 599 20.69 12.58 -1.51
C PHE A 599 21.09 11.27 -2.17
N PRO A 600 20.77 11.06 -3.46
CA PRO A 600 21.26 9.93 -4.24
C PRO A 600 22.80 10.00 -4.39
N ARG A 601 23.49 8.88 -4.27
CA ARG A 601 24.95 8.82 -4.48
C ARG A 601 25.38 9.34 -5.86
N LYS A 602 24.55 9.16 -6.89
CA LYS A 602 24.77 9.72 -8.22
C LYS A 602 24.94 11.25 -8.20
N VAL A 603 24.18 11.97 -7.37
CA VAL A 603 24.28 13.42 -7.22
C VAL A 603 25.64 13.79 -6.62
N MET A 604 26.08 13.06 -5.57
CA MET A 604 27.41 13.23 -4.99
C MET A 604 28.52 12.97 -6.02
N GLN A 605 28.38 11.95 -6.86
CA GLN A 605 29.35 11.62 -7.89
C GLN A 605 29.46 12.70 -8.98
N GLU A 606 28.34 13.34 -9.32
CA GLU A 606 28.24 14.37 -10.33
C GLU A 606 28.69 15.75 -9.80
N VAL A 607 28.27 16.11 -8.60
CA VAL A 607 28.52 17.43 -7.98
C VAL A 607 29.85 17.48 -7.24
N GLY A 608 30.34 16.32 -6.77
CA GLY A 608 31.54 16.19 -5.95
C GLY A 608 31.26 16.28 -4.44
N LEU A 609 32.32 16.40 -3.66
CA LEU A 609 32.29 16.50 -2.20
C LEU A 609 32.06 17.95 -1.74
N LEU A 610 31.89 18.16 -0.42
CA LEU A 610 31.81 19.50 0.18
C LEU A 610 33.11 20.28 -0.06
N ASP A 611 32.99 21.60 -0.20
CA ASP A 611 34.17 22.47 -0.34
C ASP A 611 34.82 22.68 1.03
N GLU A 612 36.02 22.13 1.19
CA GLU A 612 36.79 22.12 2.44
C GLU A 612 37.31 23.53 2.83
N ALA A 613 37.31 24.47 1.90
CA ALA A 613 37.73 25.86 2.16
C ALA A 613 36.82 26.58 3.19
N PHE A 614 35.59 26.09 3.41
CA PHE A 614 34.69 26.59 4.46
C PHE A 614 35.10 26.15 5.89
N GLY A 615 35.98 25.18 6.04
CA GLY A 615 36.61 24.80 7.30
C GLY A 615 35.60 24.33 8.36
N ARG A 616 35.49 25.09 9.48
CA ARG A 616 34.67 24.69 10.63
C ARG A 616 33.16 24.78 10.43
N GLY A 617 32.68 25.45 9.38
CA GLY A 617 31.26 25.57 9.07
C GLY A 617 30.86 26.96 8.59
N PHE A 618 29.58 27.15 8.31
CA PHE A 618 28.91 28.25 7.60
C PHE A 618 29.18 28.26 6.10
N PHE A 619 28.10 28.25 5.31
CA PHE A 619 28.07 28.36 3.84
C PHE A 619 28.48 27.13 3.04
N GLU A 620 28.96 26.02 3.68
CA GLU A 620 29.24 24.78 2.97
C GLU A 620 27.98 24.10 2.42
N ASP A 621 26.87 24.22 3.14
CA ASP A 621 25.53 23.77 2.72
C ASP A 621 24.97 24.67 1.60
N ASP A 622 25.05 25.96 1.73
CA ASP A 622 24.69 26.91 0.68
C ASP A 622 25.46 26.65 -0.64
N ASP A 623 26.79 26.47 -0.53
CA ASP A 623 27.63 26.15 -1.69
C ASP A 623 27.24 24.85 -2.36
N TYR A 624 27.04 23.79 -1.55
CA TYR A 624 26.67 22.49 -2.09
C TYR A 624 25.30 22.53 -2.76
N CYS A 625 24.33 23.19 -2.16
CA CYS A 625 23.00 23.42 -2.73
C CYS A 625 23.08 24.12 -4.08
N ARG A 626 23.88 25.18 -4.20
CA ARG A 626 24.08 25.90 -5.48
C ARG A 626 24.73 25.01 -6.55
N ARG A 627 25.66 24.13 -6.17
CA ARG A 627 26.25 23.18 -7.12
C ARG A 627 25.23 22.15 -7.59
N VAL A 628 24.37 21.67 -6.71
CA VAL A 628 23.28 20.73 -7.03
C VAL A 628 22.26 21.39 -7.96
N GLU A 629 21.83 22.62 -7.68
CA GLU A 629 20.96 23.40 -8.58
C GLU A 629 21.59 23.61 -9.97
N LYS A 630 22.90 23.94 -10.00
CA LYS A 630 23.65 24.15 -11.26
C LYS A 630 23.72 22.85 -12.07
N ALA A 631 23.73 21.69 -11.43
CA ALA A 631 23.64 20.38 -12.08
C ALA A 631 22.21 20.03 -12.56
N GLY A 632 21.24 20.91 -12.33
CA GLY A 632 19.86 20.77 -12.81
C GLY A 632 18.92 20.06 -11.84
N TYR A 633 19.34 19.79 -10.62
CA TYR A 633 18.50 19.15 -9.61
C TYR A 633 17.73 20.17 -8.77
N ARG A 634 16.58 19.71 -8.25
CA ARG A 634 15.74 20.40 -7.27
C ARG A 634 16.21 20.12 -5.84
N ILE A 635 15.88 21.01 -4.92
CA ILE A 635 16.16 20.90 -3.49
C ILE A 635 14.84 21.09 -2.73
N ALA A 636 14.56 20.25 -1.72
CA ALA A 636 13.33 20.35 -0.96
C ALA A 636 13.50 20.00 0.53
N CYS A 637 12.54 20.50 1.31
CA CYS A 637 12.30 20.08 2.68
C CYS A 637 11.04 19.20 2.72
N ALA A 638 11.14 18.01 3.30
CA ALA A 638 10.02 17.09 3.51
C ALA A 638 9.25 17.48 4.77
N ASP A 639 8.02 17.97 4.60
CA ASP A 639 7.19 18.44 5.72
C ASP A 639 6.63 17.27 6.57
N ASP A 640 6.67 16.08 6.02
CA ASP A 640 6.25 14.83 6.67
C ASP A 640 7.39 14.09 7.39
N VAL A 641 8.56 14.71 7.52
CA VAL A 641 9.70 14.20 8.28
C VAL A 641 10.17 15.23 9.28
N TYR A 642 10.23 14.87 10.55
CA TYR A 642 10.73 15.72 11.62
C TYR A 642 11.98 15.13 12.26
N VAL A 643 13.03 15.96 12.41
CA VAL A 643 14.24 15.65 13.16
C VAL A 643 14.48 16.78 14.17
N HIS A 644 14.57 16.43 15.45
CA HIS A 644 14.91 17.40 16.48
C HIS A 644 16.38 17.81 16.38
N HIS A 645 16.65 19.10 16.49
CA HIS A 645 18.01 19.67 16.42
C HIS A 645 18.28 20.49 17.69
N HIS A 646 19.25 20.07 18.50
CA HIS A 646 19.59 20.72 19.77
C HIS A 646 20.26 22.09 19.59
N LEU A 647 20.73 22.40 18.41
CA LEU A 647 21.44 23.59 17.96
C LEU A 647 22.74 23.96 18.70
N SER A 648 23.81 24.07 17.91
CA SER A 648 25.01 24.86 18.22
C SER A 648 25.90 24.39 19.38
N ALA A 649 25.75 23.18 19.90
CA ALA A 649 26.59 22.73 20.99
C ALA A 649 28.12 22.82 20.68
N SER A 650 28.50 22.62 19.40
CA SER A 650 29.90 22.75 18.95
C SER A 650 30.31 24.21 18.66
N PHE A 651 29.34 25.05 18.21
CA PHE A 651 29.61 26.46 17.91
C PHE A 651 29.53 27.37 19.16
N ASP A 652 28.80 26.97 20.18
CA ASP A 652 28.69 27.75 21.44
C ASP A 652 30.00 27.72 22.24
N ALA A 653 30.88 26.78 21.96
CA ALA A 653 32.23 26.74 22.49
C ALA A 653 33.16 27.80 21.86
N LEU A 654 32.79 28.41 20.72
CA LEU A 654 33.56 29.50 20.09
C LEU A 654 33.19 30.85 20.69
N LYS A 655 34.18 31.72 20.89
CA LYS A 655 33.92 33.10 21.29
C LYS A 655 33.13 33.83 20.21
N ALA A 656 32.24 34.74 20.60
CA ALA A 656 31.39 35.51 19.68
C ALA A 656 32.16 36.17 18.54
N GLU A 657 33.37 36.69 18.84
CA GLU A 657 34.22 37.35 17.86
C GLU A 657 34.83 36.33 16.86
N GLU A 658 35.23 35.15 17.29
CA GLU A 658 35.73 34.10 16.41
C GLU A 658 34.61 33.59 15.48
N LYS A 659 33.41 33.43 15.99
CA LYS A 659 32.20 33.06 15.23
C LYS A 659 31.92 34.09 14.13
N LYS A 660 32.01 35.39 14.45
CA LYS A 660 31.79 36.48 13.50
C LYS A 660 32.86 36.50 12.42
N ILE A 661 34.13 36.37 12.78
CA ILE A 661 35.24 36.34 11.82
C ILE A 661 35.09 35.15 10.86
N LEU A 662 34.75 33.98 11.35
CA LEU A 662 34.52 32.77 10.56
C LEU A 662 33.37 32.99 9.56
N PHE A 663 32.23 33.52 10.05
CA PHE A 663 31.06 33.81 9.22
C PHE A 663 31.40 34.81 8.10
N GLU A 664 32.03 35.91 8.42
CA GLU A 664 32.39 36.95 7.40
C GLU A 664 33.44 36.45 6.41
N THR A 665 34.35 35.57 6.84
CA THR A 665 35.33 34.95 5.96
C THR A 665 34.70 33.97 5.00
N ASN A 666 33.84 33.12 5.46
CA ASN A 666 33.17 32.10 4.66
C ASN A 666 32.10 32.73 3.76
N LYS A 667 31.42 33.81 4.22
CA LYS A 667 30.54 34.61 3.37
C LYS A 667 31.30 35.18 2.16
N ARG A 668 32.46 35.80 2.38
CA ARG A 668 33.29 36.32 1.27
C ARG A 668 33.73 35.22 0.31
N HIS A 669 34.08 34.03 0.82
CA HIS A 669 34.41 32.88 0.00
C HIS A 669 33.22 32.47 -0.87
N TYR A 670 32.04 32.31 -0.26
CA TYR A 670 30.79 32.00 -0.96
C TYR A 670 30.45 33.06 -2.03
N GLU A 671 30.50 34.36 -1.65
CA GLU A 671 30.18 35.46 -2.56
C GLU A 671 31.16 35.57 -3.74
N SER A 672 32.39 35.15 -3.56
CA SER A 672 33.37 35.08 -4.66
C SER A 672 33.01 34.02 -5.72
N LYS A 673 32.29 32.97 -5.32
CA LYS A 673 31.85 31.89 -6.21
C LYS A 673 30.48 32.16 -6.84
N TRP A 674 29.54 32.72 -6.07
CA TRP A 674 28.11 32.73 -6.39
C TRP A 674 27.50 34.16 -6.47
N GLY A 675 28.23 35.21 -6.14
CA GLY A 675 27.70 36.57 -5.99
C GLY A 675 27.10 36.80 -4.60
N SER A 676 26.47 37.96 -4.43
CA SER A 676 25.96 38.40 -3.13
C SER A 676 25.03 37.39 -2.47
N TRP A 677 25.33 37.03 -1.24
CA TRP A 677 24.47 36.14 -0.45
C TRP A 677 23.22 36.84 0.07
N THR A 678 22.09 36.20 -0.02
CA THR A 678 20.81 36.65 0.53
C THR A 678 20.50 35.86 1.78
N PRO A 679 20.18 36.49 2.93
CA PRO A 679 19.79 35.78 4.13
C PRO A 679 18.57 34.90 3.91
N HIS A 680 18.57 33.74 4.55
CA HIS A 680 17.41 32.82 4.53
C HIS A 680 16.21 33.45 5.25
N VAL A 681 15.02 33.03 4.85
CA VAL A 681 13.75 33.48 5.42
C VAL A 681 13.10 32.37 6.25
N TYR A 682 12.17 32.70 7.13
CA TYR A 682 11.37 31.73 7.86
C TYR A 682 10.01 31.52 7.17
N ARG A 683 9.36 30.39 7.41
CA ARG A 683 8.03 30.05 6.85
C ARG A 683 6.94 31.07 7.16
N THR A 684 6.99 31.74 8.31
CA THR A 684 6.02 32.77 8.69
C THR A 684 6.00 33.93 7.72
N ASP A 685 7.13 34.20 7.08
CA ASP A 685 7.31 35.29 6.12
C ASP A 685 6.93 34.84 4.69
N ALA A 686 6.92 33.53 4.45
CA ALA A 686 6.64 32.89 3.16
C ALA A 686 5.15 32.60 2.91
N ARG A 687 4.25 32.76 3.91
CA ARG A 687 2.81 32.46 3.75
C ARG A 687 2.09 33.33 2.71
N GLU A 688 2.64 34.45 2.32
CA GLU A 688 2.12 35.27 1.22
C GLU A 688 2.55 34.82 -0.18
N SER A 689 3.52 33.88 -0.28
CA SER A 689 4.05 33.38 -1.56
C SER A 689 4.03 31.86 -1.70
N SER A 690 3.14 31.16 -0.98
CA SER A 690 3.14 29.69 -0.83
C SER A 690 2.96 28.95 -2.16
N LYS A 691 4.03 28.34 -2.63
CA LYS A 691 4.02 27.17 -3.51
C LYS A 691 4.26 25.92 -2.68
N ILE A 692 3.30 25.54 -1.83
CA ILE A 692 3.29 24.19 -1.24
C ILE A 692 2.90 23.25 -2.36
N THR A 693 3.89 22.57 -2.91
CA THR A 693 3.66 21.54 -3.91
C THR A 693 3.46 20.23 -3.16
N THR A 694 2.23 19.77 -3.11
CA THR A 694 1.99 18.36 -2.74
C THR A 694 2.59 17.53 -3.85
N VAL A 695 3.44 16.54 -3.53
CA VAL A 695 3.94 15.58 -4.51
C VAL A 695 2.73 14.82 -5.05
N ALA A 696 2.08 15.40 -6.06
CA ALA A 696 1.31 14.60 -6.97
C ALA A 696 2.37 13.89 -7.82
N PHE A 697 2.42 12.56 -7.77
CA PHE A 697 3.17 11.77 -8.73
C PHE A 697 2.76 12.23 -10.13
N GLN A 698 3.56 13.12 -10.73
CA GLN A 698 3.40 13.57 -12.10
C GLN A 698 3.89 12.53 -13.08
#